data_06f8b97e83a16ab7d4241a4c312d0a6e
#
_entry.id   06f8b97e83a16ab7d4241a4c312d0a6e
#
_cell.length_a   1.000
_cell.length_b   1.000
_cell.length_c   1.000
_cell.angle_alpha   90.00
_cell.angle_beta   90.00
_cell.angle_gamma   90.00
#
_symmetry.space_group_name_H-M   'P 1'
#
loop_
_entity.id
_entity.type
_entity.pdbx_description
1 polymer ?
#
loop_
_entity_poly.entity_id
_entity_poly.type
_entity_poly.pdbx_seq_one_letter_code
_entity_poly.pdbx_strand_id
1 'polypeptide(L)'
;MSVVKLIAAFTFVLLGVFMKVSTKKIKSNEYVSMSAIEILTIPHVSIIDGNLNVDECIEKYKSDFVGALNEVYQLCKYEKIEDVSIELLWMTEEAANQTYEARIRLFMISRAINIDQDKAIAVVKKLTDAFKSILKSEKYEIEEIDSDAINAVIGKIDDTSIKAIIKEEKIENLQNQIMPFCYTYDIIPKSNNDLSRLINVLIEHPHSAVSVQLIPTYYSNGELLEIDKTAQALEVLTNGVMEYGVGNVSFSLAKTHSDIYKYYSEHKASGLYNFNLVVYGNSIAASQISSAFLGMLSANMSGSANLKIVDLEKNTVDKDSNFFPLPWAIGEATLQRGRNYQIWKSNQVSSALYRLPYVITIEEAVEFFRLPIGDENVSAGLNVNESVKTAKTYTDNIINGGDIEVGKLRSSSKGDTIGFNLKDLAKHMLVVGTPGSGKTTFSVGMLDRLWKEHHIPFLVIEPAKNEYRALVQSIPDLQVFTPGKNFISPFVYNPFVPPKNVKLETYKSTLKTAFAAGVSMTTPLDKIFEEAINNCYSDFRWLDTYTTDNKGKIFNITDFIKCFQQTFDEIGYTGDAKNIGRAGVVRLNSLVNLFDNYYSIPIEDLLSKPTIIELAAIENAEQKALIISLLLLSILSYVNANYVGEGGLKNVILLEEAHVLLDSNMNLGQGEANPSSIAQGLIKRMLAEIRSYGVGLVIADQSPRKVGTDVVALTDMKVVFRLVEAADKQIIADSSNMSDAMIQRMSKLKPGEAFLFFNKLDEPEEVITPDYRLENNISISLSDEGIKSLSTYWKNKPEMLKPYPECNVIHYCKRTCDYSQRILAREIARRIYVKNFKPDSTDFELVKKVFSRISLLIKNEINDEPFTPELLSCVKVHLWRRIKYSTKIKINEKLIENSLRK
;
A
#
# COMPACT_ATOMS: atom_id res chain seq x y z
N MET A 1 -27.61 -24.93 -45.11
CA MET A 1 -27.12 -25.69 -43.92
C MET A 1 -25.86 -25.09 -43.28
N SER A 2 -25.31 -23.98 -43.74
CA SER A 2 -24.10 -23.34 -43.22
C SER A 2 -24.32 -22.10 -42.32
N VAL A 3 -25.46 -21.45 -42.41
CA VAL A 3 -25.79 -20.23 -41.67
C VAL A 3 -26.33 -20.53 -40.26
N VAL A 4 -27.05 -21.64 -40.11
CA VAL A 4 -27.56 -22.07 -38.77
C VAL A 4 -26.46 -22.57 -37.85
N LYS A 5 -25.39 -23.16 -38.41
CA LYS A 5 -24.22 -23.53 -37.60
C LYS A 5 -23.35 -22.35 -37.17
N LEU A 6 -23.33 -21.27 -37.95
CA LEU A 6 -22.61 -20.04 -37.58
C LEU A 6 -23.34 -19.23 -36.52
N ILE A 7 -24.68 -19.18 -36.57
CA ILE A 7 -25.50 -18.50 -35.56
C ILE A 7 -25.49 -19.26 -34.24
N ALA A 8 -25.51 -20.59 -34.25
CA ALA A 8 -25.31 -21.39 -33.02
C ALA A 8 -23.91 -21.21 -32.40
N ALA A 9 -22.88 -21.03 -33.23
CA ALA A 9 -21.51 -20.76 -32.69
C ALA A 9 -21.39 -19.31 -32.16
N PHE A 10 -22.09 -18.33 -32.73
CA PHE A 10 -22.07 -16.93 -32.30
C PHE A 10 -22.98 -16.66 -31.08
N THR A 11 -24.04 -17.44 -30.87
CA THR A 11 -24.89 -17.31 -29.67
C THR A 11 -24.28 -17.98 -28.46
N PHE A 12 -23.28 -18.89 -28.62
CA PHE A 12 -22.50 -19.49 -27.53
C PHE A 12 -21.33 -18.62 -27.07
N VAL A 13 -20.95 -17.59 -27.82
CA VAL A 13 -19.82 -16.71 -27.48
C VAL A 13 -20.24 -15.54 -26.56
N LEU A 14 -21.52 -15.35 -26.29
CA LEU A 14 -22.05 -14.21 -25.55
C LEU A 14 -22.63 -14.52 -24.16
N LEU A 15 -22.56 -15.77 -23.70
CA LEU A 15 -23.04 -16.16 -22.36
C LEU A 15 -22.17 -17.30 -21.80
N GLY A 16 -21.27 -16.96 -20.89
CA GLY A 16 -20.77 -17.94 -19.93
C GLY A 16 -19.30 -18.25 -20.05
N VAL A 17 -18.63 -17.98 -18.99
CA VAL A 17 -17.37 -18.61 -18.58
C VAL A 17 -17.45 -20.10 -18.90
N PHE A 18 -16.75 -20.54 -19.94
CA PHE A 18 -16.67 -21.97 -20.25
C PHE A 18 -15.91 -22.67 -19.13
N MET A 19 -16.62 -23.51 -18.35
CA MET A 19 -16.00 -24.38 -17.37
C MET A 19 -14.96 -25.27 -18.09
N LYS A 20 -13.72 -25.29 -17.61
CA LYS A 20 -12.61 -26.05 -18.18
C LYS A 20 -12.75 -27.52 -17.78
N VAL A 21 -13.50 -28.31 -18.56
CA VAL A 21 -13.65 -29.75 -18.38
C VAL A 21 -12.84 -30.49 -19.44
N SER A 22 -11.94 -31.33 -18.98
CA SER A 22 -11.13 -32.19 -19.84
C SER A 22 -11.69 -33.61 -19.86
N THR A 23 -11.67 -34.26 -21.00
CA THR A 23 -12.20 -35.62 -21.18
C THR A 23 -11.23 -36.51 -21.95
N LYS A 24 -11.06 -37.73 -21.48
CA LYS A 24 -10.20 -38.77 -22.08
C LYS A 24 -10.94 -40.11 -22.16
N LYS A 25 -10.76 -40.83 -23.24
CA LYS A 25 -11.24 -42.18 -23.38
C LYS A 25 -10.27 -43.16 -22.73
N ILE A 26 -10.74 -44.02 -21.87
CA ILE A 26 -9.97 -45.07 -21.19
C ILE A 26 -10.11 -46.45 -21.85
N LYS A 27 -9.26 -47.45 -21.44
CA LYS A 27 -9.19 -48.77 -22.02
C LYS A 27 -10.52 -49.58 -21.98
N SER A 28 -11.39 -49.31 -21.02
CA SER A 28 -12.71 -49.90 -20.86
C SER A 28 -13.76 -49.41 -21.87
N ASN A 29 -13.39 -48.62 -22.87
CA ASN A 29 -14.27 -47.92 -23.80
C ASN A 29 -15.23 -46.87 -23.14
N GLU A 30 -14.89 -46.46 -21.97
CA GLU A 30 -15.56 -45.42 -21.16
C GLU A 30 -14.80 -44.10 -21.27
N TYR A 31 -15.46 -43.00 -20.92
CA TYR A 31 -14.87 -41.66 -20.90
C TYR A 31 -14.70 -41.20 -19.45
N VAL A 32 -13.52 -40.68 -19.13
CA VAL A 32 -13.27 -39.99 -17.88
C VAL A 32 -13.29 -38.51 -18.15
N SER A 33 -14.14 -37.79 -17.43
CA SER A 33 -14.16 -36.32 -17.41
C SER A 33 -13.63 -35.80 -16.08
N MET A 34 -12.88 -34.69 -16.12
CA MET A 34 -12.26 -34.09 -14.96
C MET A 34 -12.37 -32.55 -15.05
N SER A 35 -12.58 -31.91 -13.89
CA SER A 35 -12.45 -30.47 -13.69
C SER A 35 -11.66 -30.23 -12.42
N ALA A 36 -10.80 -29.22 -12.43
CA ALA A 36 -9.98 -28.83 -11.29
C ALA A 36 -10.17 -27.35 -10.96
N ILE A 37 -10.25 -27.06 -9.67
CA ILE A 37 -10.30 -25.71 -9.09
C ILE A 37 -9.06 -25.56 -8.23
N GLU A 38 -8.26 -24.51 -8.47
CA GLU A 38 -7.20 -24.08 -7.56
C GLU A 38 -7.76 -23.09 -6.56
N ILE A 39 -7.45 -23.28 -5.29
CA ILE A 39 -7.74 -22.33 -4.22
C ILE A 39 -6.55 -21.38 -4.10
N LEU A 40 -6.72 -20.15 -4.55
CA LEU A 40 -5.66 -19.15 -4.64
C LEU A 40 -5.38 -18.47 -3.31
N THR A 41 -6.43 -18.17 -2.54
CA THR A 41 -6.34 -17.61 -1.19
C THR A 41 -7.37 -18.25 -0.26
N ILE A 42 -6.99 -18.39 1.02
CA ILE A 42 -7.88 -18.82 2.09
C ILE A 42 -8.35 -17.61 2.90
N PRO A 43 -9.59 -17.59 3.41
CA PRO A 43 -10.06 -16.48 4.23
C PRO A 43 -9.40 -16.49 5.62
N HIS A 44 -9.09 -15.30 6.15
CA HIS A 44 -8.68 -15.15 7.55
C HIS A 44 -9.89 -15.16 8.47
N VAL A 45 -9.73 -15.66 9.70
CA VAL A 45 -10.81 -15.72 10.72
C VAL A 45 -11.51 -14.36 10.89
N SER A 46 -10.78 -13.28 10.93
CA SER A 46 -11.33 -11.92 11.08
C SER A 46 -12.30 -11.49 9.96
N ILE A 47 -12.27 -12.17 8.82
CA ILE A 47 -13.14 -11.88 7.68
C ILE A 47 -14.44 -12.67 7.73
N ILE A 48 -14.41 -13.83 8.36
CA ILE A 48 -15.54 -14.77 8.39
C ILE A 48 -16.63 -14.21 9.28
N ASP A 49 -16.30 -13.94 10.53
CA ASP A 49 -17.19 -13.28 11.48
C ASP A 49 -16.31 -12.67 12.60
N GLY A 50 -16.30 -11.34 12.71
CA GLY A 50 -15.49 -10.64 13.71
C GLY A 50 -15.87 -10.91 15.18
N ASN A 51 -16.98 -11.63 15.42
CA ASN A 51 -17.48 -11.94 16.75
C ASN A 51 -17.21 -13.40 17.17
N LEU A 52 -16.83 -14.29 16.22
CA LEU A 52 -16.58 -15.69 16.49
C LEU A 52 -15.09 -15.92 16.81
N ASN A 53 -14.84 -16.85 17.73
CA ASN A 53 -13.48 -17.35 17.93
C ASN A 53 -13.10 -18.36 16.83
N VAL A 54 -11.81 -18.74 16.75
CA VAL A 54 -11.28 -19.66 15.73
C VAL A 54 -12.04 -20.99 15.73
N ASP A 55 -12.32 -21.53 16.91
CA ASP A 55 -12.99 -22.83 17.07
C ASP A 55 -14.43 -22.80 16.54
N GLU A 56 -15.16 -21.74 16.83
CA GLU A 56 -16.52 -21.53 16.31
C GLU A 56 -16.54 -21.37 14.79
N CYS A 57 -15.56 -20.69 14.23
CA CYS A 57 -15.39 -20.60 12.79
C CYS A 57 -15.12 -21.96 12.15
N ILE A 58 -14.24 -22.77 12.74
CA ILE A 58 -13.95 -24.12 12.24
C ILE A 58 -15.21 -25.01 12.25
N GLU A 59 -16.00 -24.99 13.34
CA GLU A 59 -17.23 -25.77 13.44
C GLU A 59 -18.28 -25.31 12.39
N LYS A 60 -18.39 -24.01 12.14
CA LYS A 60 -19.26 -23.51 11.08
C LYS A 60 -18.83 -24.05 9.71
N TYR A 61 -17.54 -23.98 9.40
CA TYR A 61 -17.01 -24.48 8.12
C TYR A 61 -17.17 -25.99 7.96
N LYS A 62 -16.99 -26.77 9.04
CA LYS A 62 -17.31 -28.21 9.02
C LYS A 62 -18.78 -28.45 8.65
N SER A 63 -19.69 -27.69 9.24
CA SER A 63 -21.12 -27.78 8.93
C SER A 63 -21.43 -27.50 7.46
N ASP A 64 -20.79 -26.49 6.88
CA ASP A 64 -20.97 -26.14 5.48
C ASP A 64 -20.41 -27.21 4.54
N PHE A 65 -19.24 -27.78 4.85
CA PHE A 65 -18.68 -28.92 4.12
C PHE A 65 -19.54 -30.21 4.28
N VAL A 66 -20.17 -30.47 5.46
CA VAL A 66 -21.16 -31.50 5.61
C VAL A 66 -22.32 -31.31 4.65
N GLY A 67 -22.81 -30.07 4.53
CA GLY A 67 -23.86 -29.70 3.57
C GLY A 67 -23.46 -30.04 2.14
N ALA A 68 -22.23 -29.62 1.73
CA ALA A 68 -21.68 -29.87 0.40
C ALA A 68 -21.57 -31.38 0.08
N LEU A 69 -20.99 -32.14 0.99
CA LEU A 69 -20.82 -33.60 0.80
C LEU A 69 -22.17 -34.29 0.73
N ASN A 70 -23.15 -33.88 1.56
CA ASN A 70 -24.49 -34.40 1.48
C ASN A 70 -25.18 -34.07 0.14
N GLU A 71 -25.01 -32.86 -0.37
CA GLU A 71 -25.50 -32.46 -1.70
C GLU A 71 -24.93 -33.37 -2.80
N VAL A 72 -23.61 -33.56 -2.82
CA VAL A 72 -22.94 -34.49 -3.74
C VAL A 72 -23.46 -35.91 -3.61
N TYR A 73 -23.61 -36.40 -2.39
CA TYR A 73 -24.13 -37.73 -2.11
C TYR A 73 -25.57 -37.90 -2.63
N GLN A 74 -26.47 -36.95 -2.33
CA GLN A 74 -27.86 -36.99 -2.78
C GLN A 74 -27.96 -36.87 -4.32
N LEU A 75 -27.15 -36.03 -4.94
CA LEU A 75 -27.08 -35.92 -6.39
C LEU A 75 -26.72 -37.28 -7.03
N CYS A 76 -25.70 -37.97 -6.50
CA CYS A 76 -25.31 -39.28 -7.03
C CYS A 76 -26.38 -40.35 -6.80
N LYS A 77 -26.97 -40.37 -5.63
CA LYS A 77 -28.04 -41.31 -5.26
C LYS A 77 -29.31 -41.09 -6.09
N TYR A 78 -29.75 -39.86 -6.25
CA TYR A 78 -31.01 -39.52 -6.94
C TYR A 78 -30.90 -39.74 -8.45
N GLU A 79 -29.81 -39.28 -9.07
CA GLU A 79 -29.58 -39.45 -10.49
C GLU A 79 -28.97 -40.81 -10.85
N LYS A 80 -28.75 -41.68 -9.88
CA LYS A 80 -28.12 -43.01 -10.01
C LYS A 80 -26.77 -42.92 -10.74
N ILE A 81 -26.00 -41.91 -10.35
CA ILE A 81 -24.67 -41.70 -10.89
C ILE A 81 -23.70 -42.57 -10.08
N GLU A 82 -23.11 -43.50 -10.74
CA GLU A 82 -22.01 -44.32 -10.21
C GLU A 82 -20.69 -43.80 -10.81
N ASP A 83 -19.58 -44.19 -10.24
CA ASP A 83 -18.24 -43.91 -10.75
C ASP A 83 -17.87 -42.40 -10.77
N VAL A 84 -18.07 -41.71 -9.67
CA VAL A 84 -17.63 -40.33 -9.44
C VAL A 84 -16.65 -40.25 -8.28
N SER A 85 -15.73 -39.30 -8.32
CA SER A 85 -14.91 -38.95 -7.16
C SER A 85 -14.72 -37.47 -7.03
N ILE A 86 -14.51 -37.02 -5.83
CA ILE A 86 -14.06 -35.70 -5.46
C ILE A 86 -12.73 -35.84 -4.71
N GLU A 87 -11.82 -34.93 -4.97
CA GLU A 87 -10.48 -34.96 -4.36
C GLU A 87 -10.08 -33.58 -3.87
N LEU A 88 -9.57 -33.52 -2.67
CA LEU A 88 -8.84 -32.37 -2.12
C LEU A 88 -7.36 -32.72 -2.14
N LEU A 89 -6.60 -32.00 -2.98
CA LEU A 89 -5.18 -32.19 -3.13
C LEU A 89 -4.42 -31.03 -2.51
N TRP A 90 -3.57 -31.37 -1.55
CA TRP A 90 -2.56 -30.47 -0.98
C TRP A 90 -1.22 -30.77 -1.63
N MET A 91 -0.57 -29.77 -2.21
CA MET A 91 0.70 -29.96 -2.87
C MET A 91 1.67 -28.88 -2.43
N THR A 92 2.96 -29.23 -2.35
CA THR A 92 4.03 -28.31 -2.00
C THR A 92 4.98 -28.08 -3.17
N GLU A 93 5.35 -26.81 -3.39
CA GLU A 93 6.37 -26.39 -4.36
C GLU A 93 7.47 -25.62 -3.61
N GLU A 94 8.66 -25.51 -4.22
CA GLU A 94 9.73 -24.67 -3.66
C GLU A 94 9.25 -23.23 -3.45
N ALA A 95 9.52 -22.68 -2.29
CA ALA A 95 9.18 -21.31 -1.98
C ALA A 95 10.22 -20.35 -2.57
N ALA A 96 9.75 -19.28 -3.23
CA ALA A 96 10.63 -18.26 -3.79
C ALA A 96 11.26 -17.32 -2.73
N ASN A 97 10.83 -17.40 -1.48
CA ASN A 97 11.30 -16.58 -0.35
C ASN A 97 12.04 -17.44 0.68
N GLN A 98 13.03 -16.87 1.35
CA GLN A 98 13.92 -17.55 2.31
C GLN A 98 13.26 -17.92 3.65
N THR A 99 11.96 -17.71 3.83
CA THR A 99 11.28 -17.91 5.13
C THR A 99 10.78 -19.33 5.33
N TYR A 100 10.43 -20.02 4.24
CA TYR A 100 9.95 -21.42 4.24
C TYR A 100 10.61 -22.17 3.10
N GLU A 101 10.77 -23.50 3.25
CA GLU A 101 11.32 -24.35 2.16
C GLU A 101 10.28 -24.60 1.08
N ALA A 102 8.98 -24.65 1.46
CA ALA A 102 7.91 -24.92 0.52
C ALA A 102 6.72 -23.97 0.64
N ARG A 103 6.04 -23.76 -0.48
CA ARG A 103 4.74 -23.10 -0.61
C ARG A 103 3.68 -24.17 -0.81
N ILE A 104 2.51 -24.00 -0.15
CA ILE A 104 1.37 -24.94 -0.27
C ILE A 104 0.42 -24.43 -1.36
N ARG A 105 -0.01 -25.33 -2.24
CA ARG A 105 -1.09 -25.12 -3.21
C ARG A 105 -2.21 -26.10 -2.95
N LEU A 106 -3.44 -25.66 -3.08
CA LEU A 106 -4.64 -26.42 -2.78
C LEU A 106 -5.50 -26.57 -4.04
N PHE A 107 -5.93 -27.79 -4.32
CA PHE A 107 -6.75 -28.06 -5.48
C PHE A 107 -7.97 -28.90 -5.07
N MET A 108 -9.13 -28.59 -5.63
CA MET A 108 -10.30 -29.42 -5.57
C MET A 108 -10.59 -29.98 -6.96
N ILE A 109 -10.64 -31.29 -7.08
CA ILE A 109 -10.74 -31.99 -8.34
C ILE A 109 -11.98 -32.86 -8.34
N SER A 110 -12.83 -32.73 -9.34
CA SER A 110 -14.02 -33.56 -9.56
C SER A 110 -13.84 -34.44 -10.79
N ARG A 111 -14.20 -35.72 -10.67
CA ARG A 111 -14.08 -36.69 -11.77
C ARG A 111 -15.33 -37.52 -11.90
N ALA A 112 -15.65 -37.92 -13.13
CA ALA A 112 -16.72 -38.87 -13.42
C ALA A 112 -16.31 -39.78 -14.57
N ILE A 113 -16.70 -41.04 -14.49
CA ILE A 113 -16.51 -42.06 -15.54
C ILE A 113 -17.89 -42.42 -16.10
N ASN A 114 -18.02 -42.43 -17.43
CA ASN A 114 -19.25 -42.86 -18.11
C ASN A 114 -18.96 -43.39 -19.49
N ILE A 115 -19.80 -44.33 -19.99
CA ILE A 115 -19.74 -44.78 -21.38
C ILE A 115 -20.08 -43.63 -22.36
N ASP A 116 -20.89 -42.70 -21.95
CA ASP A 116 -21.31 -41.53 -22.69
C ASP A 116 -20.47 -40.32 -22.24
N GLN A 117 -19.74 -39.72 -23.16
CA GLN A 117 -18.87 -38.58 -22.94
C GLN A 117 -19.65 -37.35 -22.41
N ASP A 118 -20.79 -37.06 -23.03
CA ASP A 118 -21.55 -35.86 -22.66
C ASP A 118 -22.15 -35.98 -21.25
N LYS A 119 -22.52 -37.20 -20.85
CA LYS A 119 -22.96 -37.48 -19.47
C LYS A 119 -21.82 -37.32 -18.49
N ALA A 120 -20.62 -37.83 -18.78
CA ALA A 120 -19.48 -37.66 -17.91
C ALA A 120 -19.16 -36.15 -17.70
N ILE A 121 -19.19 -35.35 -18.75
CA ILE A 121 -18.98 -33.89 -18.70
C ILE A 121 -20.08 -33.21 -17.83
N ALA A 122 -21.34 -33.57 -18.07
CA ALA A 122 -22.48 -32.99 -17.35
C ALA A 122 -22.41 -33.26 -15.84
N VAL A 123 -22.01 -34.46 -15.45
CA VAL A 123 -21.85 -34.86 -14.05
C VAL A 123 -20.71 -34.05 -13.39
N VAL A 124 -19.55 -34.00 -14.02
CA VAL A 124 -18.41 -33.24 -13.48
C VAL A 124 -18.78 -31.76 -13.31
N LYS A 125 -19.51 -31.17 -14.27
CA LYS A 125 -19.97 -29.78 -14.13
C LYS A 125 -20.84 -29.57 -12.91
N LYS A 126 -21.83 -30.46 -12.67
CA LYS A 126 -22.70 -30.38 -11.48
C LYS A 126 -21.91 -30.48 -10.18
N LEU A 127 -20.97 -31.42 -10.09
CA LEU A 127 -20.11 -31.58 -8.91
C LEU A 127 -19.26 -30.32 -8.68
N THR A 128 -18.66 -29.81 -9.72
CA THR A 128 -17.79 -28.63 -9.64
C THR A 128 -18.58 -27.37 -9.25
N ASP A 129 -19.79 -27.21 -9.78
CA ASP A 129 -20.65 -26.06 -9.45
C ASP A 129 -21.13 -26.10 -7.99
N ALA A 130 -21.42 -27.26 -7.45
CA ALA A 130 -21.78 -27.43 -6.04
C ALA A 130 -20.63 -26.92 -5.13
N PHE A 131 -19.38 -27.36 -5.37
CA PHE A 131 -18.22 -26.88 -4.59
C PHE A 131 -17.90 -25.41 -4.83
N LYS A 132 -18.01 -24.92 -6.05
CA LYS A 132 -17.80 -23.49 -6.34
C LYS A 132 -18.73 -22.58 -5.56
N SER A 133 -20.00 -22.96 -5.45
CA SER A 133 -20.98 -22.18 -4.69
C SER A 133 -20.55 -22.03 -3.25
N ILE A 134 -20.11 -23.10 -2.61
CA ILE A 134 -19.67 -23.09 -1.21
C ILE A 134 -18.36 -22.33 -1.04
N LEU A 135 -17.36 -22.61 -1.87
CA LEU A 135 -16.07 -21.93 -1.79
C LEU A 135 -16.19 -20.41 -1.95
N LYS A 136 -17.10 -19.95 -2.81
CA LYS A 136 -17.37 -18.51 -2.98
C LYS A 136 -18.16 -17.93 -1.81
N SER A 137 -19.15 -18.63 -1.28
CA SER A 137 -19.90 -18.17 -0.10
C SER A 137 -18.98 -18.03 1.11
N GLU A 138 -18.03 -18.92 1.26
CA GLU A 138 -17.04 -18.94 2.35
C GLU A 138 -15.78 -18.11 2.05
N LYS A 139 -15.82 -17.23 1.06
CA LYS A 139 -14.80 -16.21 0.78
C LYS A 139 -13.41 -16.73 0.35
N TYR A 140 -13.35 -17.96 -0.17
CA TYR A 140 -12.16 -18.46 -0.85
C TYR A 140 -12.04 -17.84 -2.26
N GLU A 141 -10.84 -17.43 -2.64
CA GLU A 141 -10.56 -17.11 -4.04
C GLU A 141 -10.19 -18.38 -4.80
N ILE A 142 -10.86 -18.57 -5.92
CA ILE A 142 -10.75 -19.81 -6.69
C ILE A 142 -10.52 -19.51 -8.18
N GLU A 143 -9.74 -20.38 -8.83
CA GLU A 143 -9.55 -20.36 -10.27
C GLU A 143 -9.79 -21.75 -10.87
N GLU A 144 -10.49 -21.84 -12.00
CA GLU A 144 -10.57 -23.07 -12.77
C GLU A 144 -9.32 -23.26 -13.61
N ILE A 145 -8.67 -24.39 -13.45
CA ILE A 145 -7.48 -24.75 -14.21
C ILE A 145 -7.79 -25.88 -15.20
N ASP A 146 -7.07 -25.88 -16.31
CA ASP A 146 -7.19 -26.96 -17.29
C ASP A 146 -6.36 -28.20 -16.92
N SER A 147 -6.59 -29.32 -17.66
CA SER A 147 -5.90 -30.57 -17.40
C SER A 147 -4.39 -30.50 -17.60
N ASP A 148 -3.91 -29.64 -18.51
CA ASP A 148 -2.48 -29.54 -18.79
C ASP A 148 -1.79 -28.78 -17.65
N ALA A 149 -2.44 -27.76 -17.11
CA ALA A 149 -1.94 -27.02 -15.94
C ALA A 149 -1.89 -27.91 -14.69
N ILE A 150 -2.97 -28.67 -14.38
CA ILE A 150 -2.95 -29.58 -13.23
C ILE A 150 -1.93 -30.71 -13.41
N ASN A 151 -1.78 -31.26 -14.60
CA ASN A 151 -0.80 -32.30 -14.89
C ASN A 151 0.64 -31.78 -14.73
N ALA A 152 0.93 -30.57 -15.19
CA ALA A 152 2.23 -29.94 -15.01
C ALA A 152 2.58 -29.73 -13.52
N VAL A 153 1.58 -29.38 -12.73
CA VAL A 153 1.72 -29.22 -11.27
C VAL A 153 2.02 -30.56 -10.61
N ILE A 154 1.21 -31.56 -10.88
CA ILE A 154 1.31 -32.89 -10.27
C ILE A 154 2.55 -33.66 -10.75
N GLY A 155 2.99 -33.42 -11.97
CA GLY A 155 4.25 -33.97 -12.49
C GLY A 155 5.50 -33.61 -11.68
N LYS A 156 5.41 -32.56 -10.80
CA LYS A 156 6.49 -32.17 -9.89
C LYS A 156 6.49 -32.89 -8.55
N ILE A 157 5.46 -33.69 -8.25
CA ILE A 157 5.36 -34.43 -6.98
C ILE A 157 6.37 -35.58 -6.99
N ASP A 158 7.12 -35.70 -5.89
CA ASP A 158 7.98 -36.84 -5.65
C ASP A 158 7.13 -38.06 -5.23
N ASP A 159 7.12 -39.10 -6.06
CA ASP A 159 6.35 -40.34 -5.82
C ASP A 159 7.28 -41.50 -5.41
N THR A 160 8.47 -41.22 -4.89
CA THR A 160 9.44 -42.26 -4.49
C THR A 160 8.95 -43.03 -3.24
N SER A 161 8.16 -42.42 -2.39
CA SER A 161 7.50 -43.06 -1.25
C SER A 161 6.03 -42.71 -1.23
N ILE A 162 5.15 -43.70 -1.17
CA ILE A 162 3.70 -43.51 -1.13
C ILE A 162 3.16 -44.21 0.11
N LYS A 163 2.43 -43.47 0.92
CA LYS A 163 1.82 -43.98 2.16
C LYS A 163 0.32 -43.73 2.17
N ALA A 164 -0.46 -44.73 2.56
CA ALA A 164 -1.89 -44.56 2.76
C ALA A 164 -2.23 -44.61 4.26
N ILE A 165 -3.19 -43.78 4.65
CA ILE A 165 -3.78 -43.80 5.99
C ILE A 165 -5.17 -44.43 5.90
N ILE A 166 -5.38 -45.49 6.60
CA ILE A 166 -6.63 -46.27 6.62
C ILE A 166 -7.09 -46.52 8.05
N LYS A 167 -8.38 -46.85 8.22
CA LYS A 167 -8.88 -47.32 9.52
C LYS A 167 -8.23 -48.65 9.87
N GLU A 168 -7.88 -48.83 11.13
CA GLU A 168 -7.37 -50.09 11.63
C GLU A 168 -8.56 -51.01 11.94
N GLU A 169 -8.61 -52.13 11.26
CA GLU A 169 -9.58 -53.17 11.54
C GLU A 169 -9.16 -53.96 12.77
N LYS A 170 -10.12 -54.20 13.68
CA LYS A 170 -9.94 -55.03 14.87
C LYS A 170 -10.85 -56.25 14.77
N ILE A 171 -10.35 -57.38 15.27
CA ILE A 171 -11.07 -58.65 15.34
C ILE A 171 -11.17 -59.05 16.81
N GLU A 172 -12.35 -59.25 17.29
CA GLU A 172 -12.61 -59.66 18.65
C GLU A 172 -13.31 -61.01 18.70
N ASN A 173 -12.87 -61.85 19.65
CA ASN A 173 -13.49 -63.09 20.02
C ASN A 173 -14.09 -62.96 21.43
N LEU A 174 -15.38 -62.80 21.53
CA LEU A 174 -16.05 -62.86 22.83
C LEU A 174 -16.05 -64.32 23.33
N GLN A 175 -15.37 -64.57 24.46
CA GLN A 175 -15.16 -65.88 24.98
C GLN A 175 -16.50 -66.65 25.10
N ASN A 176 -16.50 -67.87 24.56
CA ASN A 176 -17.45 -68.92 24.78
C ASN A 176 -18.69 -69.10 23.92
N GLN A 177 -18.93 -68.44 22.86
CA GLN A 177 -20.01 -68.86 21.95
C GLN A 177 -20.35 -67.95 20.74
N ILE A 178 -19.67 -66.86 20.50
CA ILE A 178 -20.07 -66.00 19.42
C ILE A 178 -18.97 -66.05 18.34
N MET A 179 -19.40 -66.04 17.12
CA MET A 179 -18.49 -65.96 15.99
C MET A 179 -17.61 -64.67 16.13
N PRO A 180 -16.34 -64.76 15.83
CA PRO A 180 -15.49 -63.57 15.81
C PRO A 180 -16.13 -62.53 14.91
N PHE A 181 -16.07 -61.26 15.30
CA PHE A 181 -16.55 -60.11 14.51
C PHE A 181 -15.46 -59.10 14.37
N CYS A 182 -15.55 -58.30 13.30
CA CYS A 182 -14.62 -57.25 13.00
C CYS A 182 -15.29 -55.89 13.13
N TYR A 183 -14.51 -54.90 13.50
CA TYR A 183 -14.99 -53.53 13.60
C TYR A 183 -13.87 -52.55 13.36
N THR A 184 -14.26 -51.32 13.05
CA THR A 184 -13.38 -50.16 13.02
C THR A 184 -14.02 -49.07 13.88
N TYR A 185 -13.21 -48.20 14.44
CA TYR A 185 -13.75 -47.04 15.11
C TYR A 185 -14.01 -45.88 14.11
N ASP A 186 -14.84 -44.96 14.46
CA ASP A 186 -15.11 -43.72 13.77
C ASP A 186 -13.93 -42.72 13.87
N ILE A 187 -13.77 -41.89 12.84
CA ILE A 187 -12.71 -40.86 12.76
C ILE A 187 -13.30 -39.50 13.22
N ILE A 188 -13.80 -39.43 14.44
CA ILE A 188 -14.32 -38.17 15.00
C ILE A 188 -13.50 -37.82 16.24
N PRO A 189 -12.52 -36.88 16.12
CA PRO A 189 -11.74 -36.43 17.26
C PRO A 189 -12.62 -35.66 18.26
N LYS A 190 -12.32 -35.79 19.55
CA LYS A 190 -13.08 -35.14 20.63
C LYS A 190 -12.79 -33.63 20.78
N SER A 191 -11.74 -33.12 20.18
CA SER A 191 -11.38 -31.67 20.18
C SER A 191 -11.34 -31.15 18.78
N ASN A 192 -11.45 -29.82 18.65
CA ASN A 192 -11.31 -29.15 17.35
C ASN A 192 -10.00 -29.52 16.71
N ASN A 193 -10.13 -30.06 15.51
CA ASN A 193 -9.01 -30.54 14.72
C ASN A 193 -8.33 -29.35 13.99
N ASP A 194 -7.18 -28.94 14.50
CA ASP A 194 -6.38 -27.86 13.92
C ASP A 194 -5.44 -28.38 12.82
N LEU A 195 -5.55 -27.81 11.61
CA LEU A 195 -4.70 -28.14 10.46
C LEU A 195 -3.29 -27.53 10.55
N SER A 196 -3.02 -26.67 11.54
CA SER A 196 -1.73 -25.97 11.68
C SER A 196 -0.54 -26.91 11.73
N ARG A 197 -0.71 -28.04 12.42
CA ARG A 197 0.36 -29.06 12.54
C ARG A 197 0.70 -29.70 11.19
N LEU A 198 -0.29 -29.98 10.37
CA LEU A 198 -0.08 -30.50 9.01
C LEU A 198 0.61 -29.47 8.14
N ILE A 199 0.15 -28.23 8.18
CA ILE A 199 0.72 -27.11 7.43
C ILE A 199 2.18 -26.91 7.78
N ASN A 200 2.51 -26.87 9.07
CA ASN A 200 3.88 -26.70 9.55
C ASN A 200 4.84 -27.78 9.03
N VAL A 201 4.37 -29.01 8.91
CA VAL A 201 5.19 -30.09 8.34
C VAL A 201 5.28 -29.98 6.81
N LEU A 202 4.18 -29.61 6.14
CA LEU A 202 4.17 -29.47 4.68
C LEU A 202 5.11 -28.40 4.17
N ILE A 203 5.25 -27.27 4.87
CA ILE A 203 6.15 -26.16 4.46
C ILE A 203 7.65 -26.49 4.58
N GLU A 204 8.00 -27.59 5.24
CA GLU A 204 9.39 -28.07 5.33
C GLU A 204 9.74 -29.07 4.20
N HIS A 205 8.74 -29.52 3.41
CA HIS A 205 8.92 -30.58 2.42
C HIS A 205 8.41 -30.18 1.04
N PRO A 206 9.23 -29.54 0.19
CA PRO A 206 8.86 -29.27 -1.19
C PRO A 206 8.64 -30.57 -2.00
N HIS A 207 7.84 -30.48 -3.06
CA HIS A 207 7.48 -31.58 -3.96
C HIS A 207 6.72 -32.75 -3.32
N SER A 208 6.10 -32.52 -2.17
CA SER A 208 5.24 -33.50 -1.48
C SER A 208 3.77 -33.23 -1.74
N ALA A 209 2.92 -34.23 -1.53
CA ALA A 209 1.49 -34.04 -1.65
C ALA A 209 0.69 -34.91 -0.67
N VAL A 210 -0.50 -34.40 -0.29
CA VAL A 210 -1.55 -35.15 0.40
C VAL A 210 -2.79 -35.13 -0.47
N SER A 211 -3.25 -36.32 -0.86
CA SER A 211 -4.46 -36.52 -1.64
C SER A 211 -5.55 -37.13 -0.76
N VAL A 212 -6.67 -36.44 -0.63
CA VAL A 212 -7.88 -36.93 0.03
C VAL A 212 -8.95 -37.13 -1.01
N GLN A 213 -9.25 -38.37 -1.33
CA GLN A 213 -10.27 -38.71 -2.33
C GLN A 213 -11.50 -39.29 -1.63
N LEU A 214 -12.68 -38.84 -2.02
CA LEU A 214 -13.97 -39.31 -1.56
C LEU A 214 -14.83 -39.82 -2.72
N ILE A 215 -15.42 -41.02 -2.55
CA ILE A 215 -16.25 -41.67 -3.56
C ILE A 215 -17.58 -42.03 -2.89
N PRO A 216 -18.70 -41.42 -3.31
CA PRO A 216 -20.01 -41.73 -2.76
C PRO A 216 -20.30 -43.21 -2.86
N THR A 217 -20.77 -43.81 -1.75
CA THR A 217 -21.04 -45.26 -1.68
C THR A 217 -22.22 -45.54 -0.82
N TYR A 218 -22.65 -46.80 -0.81
CA TYR A 218 -23.70 -47.31 0.08
C TYR A 218 -23.36 -48.75 0.50
N TYR A 219 -23.86 -49.18 1.62
CA TYR A 219 -23.72 -50.58 2.03
C TYR A 219 -24.51 -51.50 1.09
N SER A 220 -23.89 -52.57 0.64
CA SER A 220 -24.55 -53.63 -0.13
C SER A 220 -25.54 -54.41 0.78
N ASN A 221 -26.49 -55.11 0.19
CA ASN A 221 -27.42 -55.95 0.94
C ASN A 221 -26.70 -56.98 1.83
N GLY A 222 -25.55 -57.50 1.40
CA GLY A 222 -24.75 -58.43 2.20
C GLY A 222 -24.12 -57.75 3.41
N GLU A 223 -23.61 -56.56 3.25
CA GLU A 223 -23.03 -55.74 4.34
C GLU A 223 -24.11 -55.35 5.35
N LEU A 224 -25.29 -54.91 4.93
CA LEU A 224 -26.41 -54.54 5.79
C LEU A 224 -26.90 -55.74 6.62
N LEU A 225 -27.03 -56.90 5.98
CA LEU A 225 -27.45 -58.12 6.67
C LEU A 225 -26.44 -58.51 7.76
N GLU A 226 -25.14 -58.37 7.49
CA GLU A 226 -24.09 -58.73 8.46
C GLU A 226 -24.01 -57.69 9.58
N ILE A 227 -24.18 -56.42 9.30
CA ILE A 227 -24.21 -55.34 10.30
C ILE A 227 -25.39 -55.54 11.24
N ASP A 228 -26.60 -55.69 10.71
CA ASP A 228 -27.82 -55.84 11.51
C ASP A 228 -27.78 -57.13 12.34
N LYS A 229 -27.31 -58.23 11.76
CA LYS A 229 -27.15 -59.51 12.48
C LYS A 229 -26.15 -59.38 13.64
N THR A 230 -25.02 -58.72 13.40
CA THR A 230 -24.00 -58.56 14.44
C THR A 230 -24.44 -57.56 15.51
N ALA A 231 -25.12 -56.49 15.12
CA ALA A 231 -25.70 -55.54 16.06
C ALA A 231 -26.69 -56.21 17.01
N GLN A 232 -27.62 -56.99 16.46
CA GLN A 232 -28.60 -57.73 17.25
C GLN A 232 -27.92 -58.73 18.20
N ALA A 233 -26.92 -59.48 17.73
CA ALA A 233 -26.20 -60.42 18.57
C ALA A 233 -25.45 -59.73 19.73
N LEU A 234 -24.86 -58.58 19.50
CA LEU A 234 -24.19 -57.81 20.54
C LEU A 234 -25.13 -57.16 21.51
N GLU A 235 -26.35 -56.75 21.06
CA GLU A 235 -27.37 -56.19 21.91
C GLU A 235 -27.94 -57.28 22.89
N VAL A 236 -28.21 -58.45 22.35
CA VAL A 236 -28.65 -59.65 23.20
C VAL A 236 -27.57 -59.95 24.23
N LEU A 237 -26.33 -59.95 23.87
CA LEU A 237 -25.21 -60.20 24.76
C LEU A 237 -25.06 -59.14 25.85
N THR A 238 -25.21 -57.87 25.52
CA THR A 238 -25.18 -56.77 26.49
C THR A 238 -26.35 -56.90 27.50
N ASN A 239 -27.53 -57.18 27.02
CA ASN A 239 -28.72 -57.38 27.85
C ASN A 239 -28.62 -58.66 28.71
N GLY A 240 -28.12 -59.76 28.16
CA GLY A 240 -27.89 -60.98 28.86
C GLY A 240 -26.87 -60.90 30.00
N VAL A 241 -25.81 -60.13 29.81
CA VAL A 241 -24.82 -59.80 30.87
C VAL A 241 -25.46 -59.01 32.03
N MET A 242 -26.45 -58.17 31.74
CA MET A 242 -27.17 -57.41 32.76
C MET A 242 -28.15 -58.34 33.57
N GLU A 243 -28.79 -59.28 32.89
CA GLU A 243 -29.86 -60.08 33.50
C GLU A 243 -29.40 -61.34 34.33
N TYR A 244 -28.27 -61.92 33.90
CA TYR A 244 -27.83 -63.21 34.45
C TYR A 244 -26.44 -63.22 35.07
N GLY A 245 -25.71 -62.15 35.06
CA GLY A 245 -24.41 -62.03 35.74
C GLY A 245 -23.37 -63.08 35.31
N VAL A 246 -23.44 -63.55 34.08
CA VAL A 246 -22.62 -64.65 33.57
C VAL A 246 -21.27 -64.22 33.19
N GLY A 247 -20.31 -64.45 34.02
CA GLY A 247 -18.87 -64.74 33.75
C GLY A 247 -18.06 -63.70 32.87
N ASN A 248 -16.96 -63.26 33.38
CA ASN A 248 -15.72 -62.77 32.80
C ASN A 248 -15.75 -61.89 31.54
N VAL A 249 -16.87 -61.53 30.96
CA VAL A 249 -16.98 -60.53 29.92
C VAL A 249 -17.23 -59.20 30.59
N SER A 250 -16.32 -58.25 30.39
CA SER A 250 -16.53 -56.88 30.88
C SER A 250 -17.75 -56.31 30.17
N PHE A 251 -18.80 -55.99 30.96
CA PHE A 251 -20.02 -55.32 30.50
C PHE A 251 -19.68 -54.07 29.68
N SER A 252 -18.64 -53.33 30.08
CA SER A 252 -18.15 -52.15 29.34
C SER A 252 -17.68 -52.49 27.93
N LEU A 253 -17.01 -53.62 27.74
CA LEU A 253 -16.50 -54.05 26.44
C LEU A 253 -17.62 -54.43 25.48
N ALA A 254 -18.56 -55.24 25.95
CA ALA A 254 -19.75 -55.67 25.19
C ALA A 254 -20.61 -54.45 24.80
N LYS A 255 -20.76 -53.49 25.69
CA LYS A 255 -21.48 -52.26 25.44
C LYS A 255 -20.78 -51.41 24.38
N THR A 256 -19.47 -51.22 24.48
CA THR A 256 -18.67 -50.44 23.49
C THR A 256 -18.85 -51.07 22.10
N HIS A 257 -18.76 -52.36 21.94
CA HIS A 257 -18.94 -53.01 20.65
C HIS A 257 -20.39 -52.94 20.15
N SER A 258 -21.38 -53.03 21.02
CA SER A 258 -22.78 -52.82 20.67
C SER A 258 -23.01 -51.39 20.17
N ASP A 259 -22.42 -50.38 20.83
CA ASP A 259 -22.52 -48.99 20.43
C ASP A 259 -21.88 -48.74 19.05
N ILE A 260 -20.75 -49.40 18.73
CA ILE A 260 -20.10 -49.30 17.40
C ILE A 260 -20.99 -49.86 16.29
N TYR A 261 -21.54 -51.07 16.50
CA TYR A 261 -22.40 -51.66 15.48
C TYR A 261 -23.77 -50.98 15.37
N LYS A 262 -24.24 -50.39 16.44
CA LYS A 262 -25.41 -49.52 16.46
C LYS A 262 -25.17 -48.29 15.64
N TYR A 263 -23.97 -47.66 15.75
CA TYR A 263 -23.54 -46.54 14.91
C TYR A 263 -23.58 -46.94 13.43
N TYR A 264 -23.02 -48.07 13.01
CA TYR A 264 -23.11 -48.50 11.61
C TYR A 264 -24.58 -48.72 11.18
N SER A 265 -25.42 -49.31 12.02
CA SER A 265 -26.82 -49.54 11.68
C SER A 265 -27.63 -48.23 11.61
N GLU A 266 -27.37 -47.28 12.44
CA GLU A 266 -28.00 -45.96 12.41
C GLU A 266 -27.59 -45.16 11.13
N HIS A 267 -26.33 -45.27 10.71
CA HIS A 267 -25.80 -44.57 9.55
C HIS A 267 -25.97 -45.30 8.21
N LYS A 268 -26.66 -46.48 8.20
CA LYS A 268 -26.91 -47.22 6.97
C LYS A 268 -27.70 -46.46 5.90
N ALA A 269 -28.49 -45.47 6.28
CA ALA A 269 -29.29 -44.63 5.41
C ALA A 269 -28.69 -43.23 5.16
N SER A 270 -27.66 -42.84 5.91
CA SER A 270 -26.94 -41.57 5.76
C SER A 270 -25.94 -41.64 4.63
N GLY A 271 -25.38 -40.45 4.26
CA GLY A 271 -24.33 -40.36 3.26
C GLY A 271 -23.09 -41.11 3.69
N LEU A 272 -22.64 -42.04 2.84
CA LEU A 272 -21.40 -42.79 3.04
C LEU A 272 -20.43 -42.54 1.90
N TYR A 273 -19.17 -42.54 2.25
CA TYR A 273 -18.09 -42.41 1.28
C TYR A 273 -17.05 -43.54 1.47
N ASN A 274 -16.50 -44.04 0.33
CA ASN A 274 -15.20 -44.67 0.38
C ASN A 274 -14.15 -43.58 0.32
N PHE A 275 -13.09 -43.69 1.11
CA PHE A 275 -12.03 -42.67 1.15
C PHE A 275 -10.68 -43.29 0.83
N ASN A 276 -9.85 -42.46 0.17
CA ASN A 276 -8.42 -42.63 0.02
C ASN A 276 -7.75 -41.44 0.65
N LEU A 277 -6.85 -41.69 1.58
CA LEU A 277 -5.97 -40.66 2.15
C LEU A 277 -4.53 -41.08 1.90
N VAL A 278 -3.90 -40.45 0.92
CA VAL A 278 -2.59 -40.88 0.40
C VAL A 278 -1.60 -39.72 0.47
N VAL A 279 -0.40 -40.01 0.96
CA VAL A 279 0.70 -39.07 1.09
C VAL A 279 1.81 -39.48 0.14
N TYR A 280 2.30 -38.51 -0.63
CA TYR A 280 3.38 -38.65 -1.59
C TYR A 280 4.56 -37.77 -1.18
N GLY A 281 5.77 -38.26 -1.41
CA GLY A 281 7.00 -37.54 -1.13
C GLY A 281 8.22 -38.47 -1.17
N ASN A 282 9.37 -37.92 -0.81
CA ASN A 282 10.51 -38.79 -0.48
C ASN A 282 10.23 -39.55 0.83
N SER A 283 11.06 -40.50 1.17
CA SER A 283 10.86 -41.39 2.33
C SER A 283 10.69 -40.65 3.67
N ILE A 284 11.42 -39.53 3.85
CA ILE A 284 11.34 -38.71 5.06
C ILE A 284 10.04 -37.90 5.06
N ALA A 285 9.77 -37.17 3.99
CA ALA A 285 8.58 -36.35 3.81
C ALA A 285 7.28 -37.17 3.99
N ALA A 286 7.16 -38.29 3.24
CA ALA A 286 5.99 -39.14 3.33
C ALA A 286 5.77 -39.69 4.75
N SER A 287 6.85 -40.04 5.47
CA SER A 287 6.75 -40.52 6.85
C SER A 287 6.36 -39.41 7.83
N GLN A 288 6.93 -38.23 7.74
CA GLN A 288 6.63 -37.11 8.64
C GLN A 288 5.23 -36.56 8.39
N ILE A 289 4.85 -36.35 7.13
CA ILE A 289 3.52 -35.84 6.76
C ILE A 289 2.42 -36.85 7.18
N SER A 290 2.60 -38.16 6.90
CA SER A 290 1.62 -39.17 7.29
C SER A 290 1.51 -39.29 8.81
N SER A 291 2.60 -39.17 9.55
CA SER A 291 2.60 -39.18 11.00
C SER A 291 1.94 -37.94 11.62
N ALA A 292 2.17 -36.76 11.02
CA ALA A 292 1.51 -35.53 11.44
C ALA A 292 -0.01 -35.61 11.21
N PHE A 293 -0.41 -36.12 10.05
CA PHE A 293 -1.82 -36.33 9.70
C PHE A 293 -2.49 -37.35 10.63
N LEU A 294 -1.84 -38.49 10.85
CA LEU A 294 -2.30 -39.49 11.82
C LEU A 294 -2.47 -38.93 13.22
N GLY A 295 -1.49 -38.18 13.71
CA GLY A 295 -1.52 -37.51 15.00
C GLY A 295 -2.65 -36.49 15.12
N MET A 296 -2.96 -35.78 14.05
CA MET A 296 -4.07 -34.84 13.98
C MET A 296 -5.42 -35.55 14.10
N LEU A 297 -5.65 -36.65 13.37
CA LEU A 297 -6.90 -37.39 13.36
C LEU A 297 -7.10 -38.28 14.61
N SER A 298 -6.02 -38.73 15.23
CA SER A 298 -6.09 -39.60 16.42
C SER A 298 -5.99 -38.85 17.74
N ALA A 299 -5.76 -37.54 17.72
CA ALA A 299 -5.68 -36.74 18.94
C ALA A 299 -7.02 -36.75 19.68
N ASN A 300 -6.97 -37.16 20.95
CA ASN A 300 -8.14 -37.20 21.85
C ASN A 300 -9.24 -38.23 21.51
N MET A 301 -8.97 -39.15 20.62
CA MET A 301 -9.90 -40.27 20.44
C MET A 301 -10.02 -41.14 21.70
N SER A 302 -11.25 -41.50 22.07
CA SER A 302 -11.51 -42.47 23.18
C SER A 302 -11.28 -43.86 22.66
N GLY A 303 -10.10 -44.40 22.90
CA GLY A 303 -9.78 -45.77 22.51
C GLY A 303 -8.38 -45.88 21.89
N SER A 304 -7.84 -47.05 21.75
CA SER A 304 -6.55 -47.29 21.13
C SER A 304 -6.56 -46.89 19.67
N ALA A 305 -5.48 -46.30 19.18
CA ALA A 305 -5.29 -45.78 17.83
C ALA A 305 -6.02 -46.57 16.73
N ASN A 306 -6.87 -45.87 15.99
CA ASN A 306 -7.81 -46.52 15.08
C ASN A 306 -7.45 -46.30 13.60
N LEU A 307 -6.34 -45.62 13.37
CA LEU A 307 -5.77 -45.40 12.06
C LEU A 307 -4.40 -46.02 11.98
N LYS A 308 -4.04 -46.52 10.81
CA LYS A 308 -2.68 -47.04 10.53
C LYS A 308 -2.16 -46.51 9.21
N ILE A 309 -0.83 -46.36 9.15
CA ILE A 309 -0.11 -46.01 7.97
C ILE A 309 0.31 -47.32 7.26
N VAL A 310 0.05 -47.38 5.96
CA VAL A 310 0.42 -48.52 5.10
C VAL A 310 1.27 -48.03 3.95
N ASP A 311 2.40 -48.67 3.71
CA ASP A 311 3.19 -48.38 2.53
C ASP A 311 2.52 -48.99 1.29
N LEU A 312 2.39 -48.15 0.24
CA LEU A 312 1.85 -48.60 -1.04
C LEU A 312 3.01 -48.82 -2.02
N GLU A 313 2.97 -49.98 -2.71
CA GLU A 313 3.90 -50.21 -3.79
C GLU A 313 3.54 -49.35 -5.01
N LYS A 314 4.54 -48.77 -5.63
CA LYS A 314 4.40 -47.92 -6.84
C LYS A 314 3.64 -48.61 -7.99
N ASN A 315 3.64 -49.93 -8.04
CA ASN A 315 2.93 -50.72 -9.03
C ASN A 315 1.45 -50.97 -8.77
N THR A 316 0.98 -50.71 -7.54
CA THR A 316 -0.47 -50.76 -7.20
C THR A 316 -1.20 -49.51 -7.68
N VAL A 317 -0.46 -48.59 -8.19
CA VAL A 317 -0.86 -47.29 -8.64
C VAL A 317 -1.01 -47.30 -10.15
N ASP A 318 -2.21 -47.12 -10.71
CA ASP A 318 -2.44 -47.10 -12.14
C ASP A 318 -1.72 -45.95 -12.83
N LYS A 319 -0.55 -46.26 -13.41
CA LYS A 319 0.26 -45.31 -14.16
C LYS A 319 -0.24 -45.06 -15.59
N ASP A 320 -1.19 -45.82 -16.09
CA ASP A 320 -1.65 -45.76 -17.46
C ASP A 320 -2.56 -44.59 -17.79
N SER A 321 -2.93 -43.82 -16.77
CA SER A 321 -3.82 -42.70 -16.93
C SER A 321 -3.13 -41.36 -16.60
N ASN A 322 -2.49 -40.78 -17.61
CA ASN A 322 -2.02 -39.36 -17.50
C ASN A 322 -3.11 -38.37 -17.17
N PHE A 323 -4.36 -38.81 -17.14
CA PHE A 323 -5.52 -38.00 -16.77
C PHE A 323 -5.81 -37.99 -15.26
N PHE A 324 -5.36 -39.05 -14.59
CA PHE A 324 -5.36 -39.14 -13.12
C PHE A 324 -3.92 -39.20 -12.64
N PRO A 325 -3.27 -38.09 -12.51
CA PRO A 325 -1.83 -38.08 -12.22
C PRO A 325 -1.49 -38.63 -10.84
N LEU A 326 -2.43 -38.59 -9.88
CA LEU A 326 -2.31 -39.34 -8.64
C LEU A 326 -3.12 -40.64 -8.74
N PRO A 327 -2.58 -41.74 -8.27
CA PRO A 327 -3.21 -43.01 -8.47
C PRO A 327 -4.51 -43.14 -7.72
N TRP A 328 -5.51 -43.58 -8.42
CA TRP A 328 -6.74 -44.08 -7.86
C TRP A 328 -6.57 -45.43 -7.17
N ALA A 329 -5.41 -45.77 -6.67
CA ALA A 329 -5.07 -47.13 -6.30
C ALA A 329 -6.17 -47.82 -5.46
N ILE A 330 -6.72 -47.10 -4.48
CA ILE A 330 -7.81 -47.64 -3.63
C ILE A 330 -9.16 -47.24 -4.22
N GLY A 331 -9.33 -46.00 -4.70
CA GLY A 331 -10.57 -45.51 -5.28
C GLY A 331 -10.95 -46.19 -6.60
N GLU A 332 -9.99 -46.55 -7.44
CA GLU A 332 -10.26 -47.25 -8.68
C GLU A 332 -10.83 -48.65 -8.45
N ALA A 333 -10.34 -49.36 -7.42
CA ALA A 333 -10.92 -50.66 -7.04
C ALA A 333 -12.42 -50.54 -6.71
N THR A 334 -12.83 -49.38 -6.18
CA THR A 334 -14.25 -49.10 -5.89
C THR A 334 -15.04 -48.76 -7.14
N LEU A 335 -14.46 -47.93 -8.01
CA LEU A 335 -15.07 -47.51 -9.25
C LEU A 335 -15.18 -48.68 -10.26
N GLN A 336 -14.26 -49.62 -10.22
CA GLN A 336 -14.32 -50.82 -11.05
C GLN A 336 -15.35 -51.83 -10.59
N ARG A 337 -16.31 -51.46 -9.74
CA ARG A 337 -17.44 -52.32 -9.39
C ARG A 337 -17.01 -53.67 -8.87
N GLY A 338 -15.99 -53.64 -8.03
CA GLY A 338 -15.57 -54.86 -7.35
C GLY A 338 -14.67 -55.80 -8.11
N ARG A 339 -14.14 -55.43 -9.25
CA ARG A 339 -13.22 -56.27 -10.02
C ARG A 339 -11.86 -56.50 -9.39
N ASN A 340 -11.45 -55.65 -8.42
CA ASN A 340 -10.13 -55.73 -7.81
C ASN A 340 -10.14 -55.77 -6.29
N TYR A 341 -10.86 -56.64 -5.68
CA TYR A 341 -10.99 -56.79 -4.23
C TYR A 341 -9.70 -57.20 -3.50
N GLN A 342 -8.61 -57.42 -4.21
CA GLN A 342 -7.34 -57.79 -3.56
C GLN A 342 -6.81 -56.70 -2.63
N ILE A 343 -7.15 -55.43 -2.88
CA ILE A 343 -6.79 -54.26 -2.05
C ILE A 343 -7.58 -54.30 -0.73
N TRP A 344 -8.79 -54.88 -0.71
CA TRP A 344 -9.72 -54.90 0.43
C TRP A 344 -9.54 -56.13 1.33
N LYS A 345 -8.42 -56.84 1.27
CA LYS A 345 -8.14 -58.00 2.08
C LYS A 345 -7.76 -57.61 3.52
N SER A 346 -8.62 -56.92 4.20
CA SER A 346 -8.41 -56.60 5.60
C SER A 346 -9.14 -57.54 6.54
N ASN A 347 -10.29 -58.06 6.12
CA ASN A 347 -11.19 -58.77 6.98
C ASN A 347 -11.14 -60.26 6.73
N GLN A 348 -10.65 -60.99 7.72
CA GLN A 348 -10.59 -62.47 7.66
C GLN A 348 -11.84 -63.14 8.24
N VAL A 349 -12.70 -62.42 8.92
CA VAL A 349 -13.85 -62.94 9.70
C VAL A 349 -15.12 -62.89 8.90
N SER A 350 -15.37 -61.80 8.17
CA SER A 350 -16.54 -61.67 7.33
C SER A 350 -16.17 -61.19 5.92
N SER A 351 -16.53 -62.01 4.94
CA SER A 351 -16.38 -61.61 3.55
C SER A 351 -17.35 -60.52 3.10
N ALA A 352 -18.36 -60.22 3.91
CA ALA A 352 -19.29 -59.16 3.59
C ALA A 352 -18.78 -57.78 4.01
N LEU A 353 -17.97 -57.70 5.08
CA LEU A 353 -17.48 -56.40 5.62
C LEU A 353 -16.04 -56.05 5.24
N TYR A 354 -15.52 -56.63 4.15
CA TYR A 354 -14.13 -56.50 3.73
C TYR A 354 -13.67 -55.04 3.42
N ARG A 355 -14.59 -54.12 3.12
CA ARG A 355 -14.26 -52.72 2.86
C ARG A 355 -14.52 -51.79 4.05
N LEU A 356 -14.89 -52.33 5.20
CA LEU A 356 -15.16 -51.52 6.40
C LEU A 356 -14.06 -50.50 6.76
N PRO A 357 -12.75 -50.82 6.64
CA PRO A 357 -11.68 -49.87 6.89
C PRO A 357 -11.63 -48.68 5.94
N TYR A 358 -12.36 -48.71 4.84
CA TYR A 358 -12.34 -47.68 3.79
C TYR A 358 -13.66 -46.93 3.70
N VAL A 359 -14.68 -47.30 4.51
CA VAL A 359 -15.96 -46.61 4.52
C VAL A 359 -16.03 -45.64 5.68
N ILE A 360 -16.49 -44.44 5.40
CA ILE A 360 -16.68 -43.35 6.37
C ILE A 360 -18.03 -42.68 6.17
N THR A 361 -18.54 -42.07 7.22
CA THR A 361 -19.68 -41.18 7.16
C THR A 361 -19.28 -39.80 6.68
N ILE A 362 -20.26 -38.94 6.41
CA ILE A 362 -19.98 -37.51 6.03
C ILE A 362 -19.33 -36.79 7.20
N GLU A 363 -19.76 -37.06 8.41
CA GLU A 363 -19.23 -36.48 9.63
C GLU A 363 -17.77 -36.86 9.86
N GLU A 364 -17.38 -38.09 9.53
CA GLU A 364 -15.99 -38.53 9.57
C GLU A 364 -15.19 -37.85 8.44
N ALA A 365 -15.77 -37.70 7.24
CA ALA A 365 -15.11 -37.16 6.08
C ALA A 365 -14.67 -35.71 6.29
N VAL A 366 -15.49 -34.84 6.87
CA VAL A 366 -15.19 -33.43 7.10
C VAL A 366 -14.08 -33.20 8.10
N GLU A 367 -13.66 -34.18 8.87
CA GLU A 367 -12.51 -34.05 9.75
C GLU A 367 -11.19 -33.87 8.98
N PHE A 368 -11.11 -34.31 7.74
CA PHE A 368 -9.90 -34.20 6.91
C PHE A 368 -10.18 -33.75 5.46
N PHE A 369 -11.42 -33.80 4.99
CA PHE A 369 -11.83 -33.22 3.70
C PHE A 369 -12.40 -31.82 3.91
N ARG A 370 -11.56 -30.90 4.30
CA ARG A 370 -11.88 -29.48 4.50
C ARG A 370 -10.69 -28.60 4.22
N LEU A 371 -10.95 -27.34 3.91
CA LEU A 371 -9.91 -26.36 3.65
C LEU A 371 -9.49 -25.65 4.95
N PRO A 372 -8.25 -25.16 5.02
CA PRO A 372 -7.78 -24.37 6.15
C PRO A 372 -8.41 -22.97 6.17
N ILE A 373 -8.50 -22.41 7.37
CA ILE A 373 -8.85 -21.01 7.61
C ILE A 373 -7.58 -20.32 8.11
N GLY A 374 -7.30 -19.14 7.59
CA GLY A 374 -6.13 -18.37 8.00
C GLY A 374 -6.30 -17.80 9.41
N ASP A 375 -5.33 -18.03 10.28
CA ASP A 375 -5.16 -17.39 11.57
C ASP A 375 -3.67 -17.08 11.80
N GLU A 376 -3.30 -16.62 13.00
CA GLU A 376 -1.89 -16.34 13.34
C GLU A 376 -0.97 -17.58 13.19
N ASN A 377 -1.53 -18.80 13.29
CA ASN A 377 -0.81 -20.07 13.24
C ASN A 377 -0.88 -20.77 11.87
N VAL A 378 -1.92 -20.51 11.09
CA VAL A 378 -2.25 -21.19 9.81
C VAL A 378 -1.89 -20.36 8.58
N SER A 379 -1.11 -19.29 8.72
CA SER A 379 -0.73 -18.44 7.60
C SER A 379 0.57 -18.86 6.87
N ALA A 380 1.33 -19.77 7.42
CA ALA A 380 2.61 -20.20 6.87
C ALA A 380 2.46 -20.97 5.54
N GLY A 381 3.13 -20.51 4.49
CA GLY A 381 3.14 -21.18 3.18
C GLY A 381 1.84 -21.10 2.38
N LEU A 382 0.78 -20.47 2.88
CA LEU A 382 -0.51 -20.26 2.23
C LEU A 382 -0.76 -18.77 1.98
N ASN A 383 -1.47 -18.44 0.91
CA ASN A 383 -1.95 -17.10 0.68
C ASN A 383 -3.22 -16.88 1.51
N VAL A 384 -3.18 -15.99 2.49
CA VAL A 384 -4.31 -15.66 3.35
C VAL A 384 -4.90 -14.33 2.93
N ASN A 385 -6.21 -14.28 2.74
CA ASN A 385 -6.95 -13.05 2.47
C ASN A 385 -7.42 -12.46 3.80
N GLU A 386 -6.83 -11.33 4.19
CA GLU A 386 -7.17 -10.60 5.41
C GLU A 386 -8.18 -9.46 5.16
N SER A 387 -8.64 -9.28 3.92
CA SER A 387 -9.58 -8.21 3.56
C SER A 387 -10.99 -8.74 3.31
N VAL A 388 -11.99 -8.07 3.88
CA VAL A 388 -13.40 -8.34 3.56
C VAL A 388 -13.63 -7.96 2.10
N LYS A 389 -13.67 -8.93 1.20
CA LYS A 389 -14.15 -8.71 -0.16
C LYS A 389 -15.68 -8.78 -0.17
N THR A 390 -16.34 -7.71 0.23
CA THR A 390 -17.62 -7.38 -0.40
C THR A 390 -17.34 -7.35 -1.90
N ALA A 391 -18.26 -7.84 -2.74
CA ALA A 391 -18.11 -7.75 -4.20
C ALA A 391 -17.94 -6.27 -4.56
N LYS A 392 -16.68 -5.81 -4.59
CA LYS A 392 -16.33 -4.41 -4.83
C LYS A 392 -16.58 -4.16 -6.30
N THR A 393 -17.71 -3.59 -6.62
CA THR A 393 -17.97 -3.00 -7.92
C THR A 393 -17.17 -1.70 -8.01
N TYR A 394 -15.93 -1.81 -8.48
CA TYR A 394 -15.15 -0.62 -8.82
C TYR A 394 -15.85 0.06 -10.01
N THR A 395 -16.40 1.23 -9.77
CA THR A 395 -17.23 1.96 -10.74
C THR A 395 -16.45 2.52 -11.94
N ASP A 396 -15.13 2.56 -11.88
CA ASP A 396 -14.24 2.99 -12.96
C ASP A 396 -13.07 1.99 -13.06
N ASN A 397 -12.46 1.87 -14.23
CA ASN A 397 -11.30 0.99 -14.50
C ASN A 397 -10.04 1.42 -13.71
N ILE A 398 -10.12 1.41 -12.37
CA ILE A 398 -8.99 1.71 -11.48
C ILE A 398 -8.14 0.47 -11.18
N ILE A 399 -8.71 -0.72 -11.30
CA ILE A 399 -7.98 -1.99 -11.24
C ILE A 399 -7.41 -2.29 -12.61
N ASN A 400 -6.11 -2.54 -12.68
CA ASN A 400 -5.34 -2.67 -13.92
C ASN A 400 -5.53 -1.49 -14.88
N GLY A 401 -5.79 -0.28 -14.30
CA GLY A 401 -6.09 0.95 -15.01
C GLY A 401 -5.83 2.19 -14.15
N GLY A 402 -6.34 3.34 -14.63
CA GLY A 402 -6.05 4.66 -14.05
C GLY A 402 -4.88 5.33 -14.74
N ASP A 403 -4.83 6.66 -14.65
CA ASP A 403 -3.77 7.45 -15.30
C ASP A 403 -2.43 7.29 -14.55
N ILE A 404 -2.47 7.11 -13.23
CA ILE A 404 -1.27 6.92 -12.38
C ILE A 404 -1.43 5.64 -11.57
N GLU A 405 -0.55 4.68 -11.78
CA GLU A 405 -0.49 3.46 -11.00
C GLU A 405 0.10 3.74 -9.61
N VAL A 406 -0.56 3.23 -8.57
CA VAL A 406 -0.10 3.32 -7.17
C VAL A 406 0.75 2.11 -6.81
N GLY A 407 0.31 0.93 -7.19
CA GLY A 407 1.02 -0.31 -6.91
C GLY A 407 0.16 -1.56 -7.12
N LYS A 408 0.68 -2.71 -6.69
CA LYS A 408 0.01 -4.00 -6.78
C LYS A 408 -0.91 -4.19 -5.58
N LEU A 409 -2.12 -4.66 -5.82
CA LEU A 409 -3.05 -5.06 -4.77
C LEU A 409 -2.49 -6.28 -4.02
N ARG A 410 -2.35 -6.17 -2.71
CA ARG A 410 -1.93 -7.31 -1.89
C ARG A 410 -2.97 -8.42 -1.89
N SER A 411 -4.23 -8.06 -2.00
CA SER A 411 -5.36 -8.98 -2.03
C SER A 411 -5.49 -9.76 -3.35
N SER A 412 -4.76 -9.39 -4.39
CA SER A 412 -4.80 -10.06 -5.69
C SER A 412 -3.65 -11.04 -5.85
N SER A 413 -3.98 -12.31 -5.99
CA SER A 413 -3.02 -13.37 -6.33
C SER A 413 -2.52 -13.31 -7.78
N LYS A 414 -3.24 -12.60 -8.66
CA LYS A 414 -2.87 -12.40 -10.07
C LYS A 414 -1.90 -11.23 -10.26
N GLY A 415 -1.65 -10.48 -9.20
CA GLY A 415 -0.79 -9.30 -9.27
C GLY A 415 -1.47 -8.09 -9.92
N ASP A 416 -2.81 -8.01 -9.80
CA ASP A 416 -3.55 -6.83 -10.27
C ASP A 416 -3.01 -5.56 -9.64
N THR A 417 -2.95 -4.51 -10.44
CA THR A 417 -2.51 -3.18 -10.01
C THR A 417 -3.70 -2.29 -9.73
N ILE A 418 -3.48 -1.26 -8.94
CA ILE A 418 -4.48 -0.23 -8.68
C ILE A 418 -3.89 1.15 -8.98
N GLY A 419 -4.69 2.00 -9.60
CA GLY A 419 -4.32 3.36 -9.95
C GLY A 419 -5.44 4.36 -9.69
N PHE A 420 -5.17 5.62 -9.94
CA PHE A 420 -6.16 6.71 -9.88
C PHE A 420 -6.08 7.59 -11.13
N ASN A 421 -7.16 8.31 -11.42
CA ASN A 421 -7.17 9.24 -12.55
C ASN A 421 -6.66 10.62 -12.15
N LEU A 422 -6.08 11.37 -13.08
CA LEU A 422 -5.58 12.73 -12.85
C LEU A 422 -6.61 13.66 -12.19
N LYS A 423 -7.88 13.53 -12.56
CA LYS A 423 -8.98 14.32 -11.96
C LYS A 423 -9.17 14.06 -10.46
N ASP A 424 -8.78 12.88 -9.97
CA ASP A 424 -8.91 12.53 -8.56
C ASP A 424 -7.83 13.23 -7.74
N LEU A 425 -6.64 13.41 -8.28
CA LEU A 425 -5.55 14.13 -7.62
C LEU A 425 -5.85 15.62 -7.40
N ALA A 426 -6.72 16.23 -8.22
CA ALA A 426 -7.21 17.60 -8.00
C ALA A 426 -8.00 17.74 -6.68
N LYS A 427 -8.51 16.64 -6.10
CA LYS A 427 -9.19 16.61 -4.79
C LYS A 427 -8.24 16.46 -3.61
N HIS A 428 -6.95 16.57 -3.88
CA HIS A 428 -5.86 16.54 -2.91
C HIS A 428 -5.54 15.15 -2.35
N MET A 429 -4.27 14.96 -1.99
CA MET A 429 -3.75 13.72 -1.47
C MET A 429 -2.98 13.94 -0.16
N LEU A 430 -3.15 13.01 0.77
CA LEU A 430 -2.35 12.91 1.99
C LEU A 430 -1.47 11.65 1.90
N VAL A 431 -0.17 11.80 2.13
CA VAL A 431 0.81 10.70 2.16
C VAL A 431 1.44 10.67 3.54
N VAL A 432 1.13 9.68 4.36
CA VAL A 432 1.63 9.61 5.74
C VAL A 432 2.31 8.30 6.06
N GLY A 433 3.22 8.33 7.04
CA GLY A 433 3.91 7.13 7.52
C GLY A 433 5.25 7.45 8.20
N THR A 434 5.77 6.49 8.97
CA THR A 434 7.05 6.63 9.67
C THR A 434 8.23 6.83 8.71
N PRO A 435 9.38 7.36 9.17
CA PRO A 435 10.60 7.43 8.36
C PRO A 435 10.99 6.06 7.82
N GLY A 436 11.41 6.01 6.55
CA GLY A 436 11.83 4.78 5.88
C GLY A 436 10.69 3.83 5.45
N SER A 437 9.43 4.23 5.59
CA SER A 437 8.28 3.40 5.19
C SER A 437 7.98 3.38 3.68
N GLY A 438 8.55 4.30 2.88
CA GLY A 438 8.37 4.36 1.42
C GLY A 438 7.70 5.63 0.88
N LYS A 439 7.29 6.58 1.74
CA LYS A 439 6.62 7.84 1.33
C LYS A 439 7.32 8.57 0.19
N THR A 440 8.60 8.92 0.40
CA THR A 440 9.35 9.70 -0.60
C THR A 440 9.56 8.91 -1.90
N THR A 441 9.78 7.60 -1.81
CA THR A 441 9.92 6.72 -2.99
C THR A 441 8.64 6.70 -3.82
N PHE A 442 7.48 6.56 -3.18
CA PHE A 442 6.18 6.66 -3.81
C PHE A 442 5.95 8.04 -4.45
N SER A 443 6.19 9.11 -3.68
CA SER A 443 5.99 10.49 -4.17
C SER A 443 6.88 10.81 -5.36
N VAL A 444 8.14 10.40 -5.35
CA VAL A 444 9.09 10.56 -6.47
C VAL A 444 8.58 9.83 -7.72
N GLY A 445 8.13 8.57 -7.57
CA GLY A 445 7.57 7.80 -8.68
C GLY A 445 6.30 8.42 -9.27
N MET A 446 5.40 8.89 -8.42
CA MET A 446 4.19 9.60 -8.85
C MET A 446 4.51 10.88 -9.62
N LEU A 447 5.43 11.72 -9.12
CA LEU A 447 5.81 12.98 -9.76
C LEU A 447 6.49 12.75 -11.10
N ASP A 448 7.35 11.75 -11.22
CA ASP A 448 8.02 11.43 -12.48
C ASP A 448 7.03 10.99 -13.57
N ARG A 449 6.05 10.13 -13.20
CA ARG A 449 4.98 9.71 -14.11
C ARG A 449 4.07 10.88 -14.50
N LEU A 450 3.70 11.75 -13.57
CA LEU A 450 2.91 12.95 -13.85
C LEU A 450 3.55 13.80 -14.97
N TRP A 451 4.88 13.98 -14.92
CA TRP A 451 5.55 14.75 -15.95
C TRP A 451 5.80 13.98 -17.25
N LYS A 452 6.34 12.76 -17.16
CA LYS A 452 6.73 12.00 -18.36
C LYS A 452 5.56 11.49 -19.18
N GLU A 453 4.52 11.01 -18.50
CA GLU A 453 3.39 10.35 -19.15
C GLU A 453 2.27 11.35 -19.50
N HIS A 454 2.07 12.36 -18.64
CA HIS A 454 0.93 13.26 -18.75
C HIS A 454 1.28 14.73 -18.95
N HIS A 455 2.58 15.08 -18.90
CA HIS A 455 3.07 16.46 -18.99
C HIS A 455 2.43 17.42 -17.96
N ILE A 456 2.05 16.90 -16.80
CA ILE A 456 1.54 17.70 -15.69
C ILE A 456 2.73 18.22 -14.87
N PRO A 457 2.95 19.54 -14.84
CA PRO A 457 4.02 20.11 -14.02
C PRO A 457 3.71 20.01 -12.53
N PHE A 458 4.78 19.98 -11.74
CA PHE A 458 4.67 19.92 -10.30
C PHE A 458 5.63 20.88 -9.60
N LEU A 459 5.26 21.29 -8.40
CA LEU A 459 6.10 22.05 -7.48
C LEU A 459 6.26 21.29 -6.18
N VAL A 460 7.50 20.96 -5.83
CA VAL A 460 7.84 20.37 -4.52
C VAL A 460 8.43 21.43 -3.61
N ILE A 461 7.92 21.54 -2.40
CA ILE A 461 8.50 22.33 -1.32
C ILE A 461 9.04 21.35 -0.27
N GLU A 462 10.36 21.31 -0.12
CA GLU A 462 11.08 20.36 0.73
C GLU A 462 11.81 21.09 1.87
N PRO A 463 11.22 21.13 3.09
CA PRO A 463 11.79 21.92 4.20
C PRO A 463 13.00 21.31 4.89
N ALA A 464 13.11 19.96 4.92
CA ALA A 464 14.05 19.29 5.82
C ALA A 464 15.17 18.51 5.13
N LYS A 465 14.90 17.97 3.93
CA LYS A 465 15.81 17.07 3.21
C LYS A 465 16.06 17.57 1.79
N ASN A 466 16.82 16.82 1.00
CA ASN A 466 17.13 17.10 -0.40
C ASN A 466 16.97 15.80 -1.23
N GLU A 467 15.86 15.08 -1.03
CA GLU A 467 15.66 13.78 -1.63
C GLU A 467 15.06 13.85 -3.04
N TYR A 468 14.20 14.86 -3.30
CA TYR A 468 13.51 15.01 -4.59
C TYR A 468 14.42 15.49 -5.71
N ARG A 469 15.58 16.12 -5.39
CA ARG A 469 16.56 16.55 -6.38
C ARG A 469 17.07 15.42 -7.28
N ALA A 470 16.96 14.19 -6.83
CA ALA A 470 17.32 13.00 -7.59
C ALA A 470 16.58 12.90 -8.94
N LEU A 471 15.37 13.47 -9.03
CA LEU A 471 14.58 13.55 -10.26
C LEU A 471 15.26 14.32 -11.40
N VAL A 472 16.26 15.17 -11.13
CA VAL A 472 17.05 15.83 -12.19
C VAL A 472 17.70 14.82 -13.14
N GLN A 473 17.98 13.60 -12.66
CA GLN A 473 18.58 12.54 -13.46
C GLN A 473 17.59 11.97 -14.48
N SER A 474 16.29 11.98 -14.18
CA SER A 474 15.24 11.44 -15.03
C SER A 474 14.42 12.50 -15.76
N ILE A 475 14.42 13.76 -15.26
CA ILE A 475 13.68 14.90 -15.82
C ILE A 475 14.67 16.03 -16.15
N PRO A 476 15.16 16.15 -17.38
CA PRO A 476 16.12 17.19 -17.77
C PRO A 476 15.61 18.63 -17.61
N ASP A 477 14.31 18.84 -17.71
CA ASP A 477 13.65 20.15 -17.56
C ASP A 477 13.38 20.54 -16.09
N LEU A 478 13.72 19.71 -15.13
CA LEU A 478 13.50 19.96 -13.72
C LEU A 478 14.28 21.20 -13.25
N GLN A 479 13.57 22.09 -12.57
CA GLN A 479 14.13 23.28 -11.95
C GLN A 479 14.35 23.02 -10.45
N VAL A 480 15.55 23.20 -9.96
CA VAL A 480 15.87 23.08 -8.54
C VAL A 480 16.38 24.41 -8.01
N PHE A 481 15.74 24.92 -6.95
CA PHE A 481 16.14 26.13 -6.25
C PHE A 481 16.57 25.80 -4.83
N THR A 482 17.66 26.45 -4.39
CA THR A 482 18.28 26.18 -3.08
C THR A 482 18.38 27.45 -2.23
N PRO A 483 17.27 27.97 -1.67
CA PRO A 483 17.29 29.11 -0.75
C PRO A 483 18.30 28.89 0.37
N GLY A 484 19.12 29.90 0.67
CA GLY A 484 20.22 29.79 1.63
C GLY A 484 21.54 29.31 1.05
N LYS A 485 21.54 28.60 -0.08
CA LYS A 485 22.73 28.18 -0.83
C LYS A 485 22.82 28.92 -2.20
N ASN A 486 22.96 30.23 -2.13
CA ASN A 486 22.90 31.10 -3.33
C ASN A 486 23.96 30.82 -4.41
N PHE A 487 25.02 30.09 -4.06
CA PHE A 487 26.11 29.73 -4.99
C PHE A 487 25.80 28.44 -5.80
N ILE A 488 24.75 27.70 -5.45
CA ILE A 488 24.31 26.48 -6.16
C ILE A 488 23.24 26.83 -7.18
N SER A 489 22.01 27.11 -6.71
CA SER A 489 20.87 27.53 -7.50
C SER A 489 20.01 28.48 -6.66
N PRO A 490 20.25 29.80 -6.72
CA PRO A 490 19.60 30.77 -5.86
C PRO A 490 18.10 30.80 -6.07
N PHE A 491 17.37 31.02 -4.99
CA PHE A 491 15.97 31.34 -5.04
C PHE A 491 15.77 32.84 -4.97
N VAL A 492 15.67 33.49 -6.15
CA VAL A 492 15.44 34.93 -6.25
C VAL A 492 13.94 35.19 -6.05
N TYR A 493 13.57 35.63 -4.86
CA TYR A 493 12.19 35.88 -4.51
C TYR A 493 12.05 37.23 -3.78
N ASN A 494 11.16 38.06 -4.27
CA ASN A 494 10.79 39.32 -3.65
C ASN A 494 9.31 39.27 -3.26
N PRO A 495 8.97 39.17 -1.96
CA PRO A 495 7.60 39.07 -1.50
C PRO A 495 6.75 40.30 -1.79
N PHE A 496 7.36 41.43 -2.12
CA PHE A 496 6.63 42.69 -2.40
C PHE A 496 6.25 42.86 -3.87
N VAL A 497 6.60 41.93 -4.72
CA VAL A 497 6.19 41.94 -6.13
C VAL A 497 4.90 41.10 -6.28
N PRO A 498 3.75 41.72 -6.56
CA PRO A 498 2.52 40.98 -6.77
C PRO A 498 2.64 40.01 -7.93
N PRO A 499 2.07 38.79 -7.84
CA PRO A 499 2.00 37.89 -8.99
C PRO A 499 1.20 38.53 -10.15
N LYS A 500 1.44 38.02 -11.36
CA LYS A 500 0.76 38.49 -12.58
C LYS A 500 -0.76 38.49 -12.41
N ASN A 501 -1.40 39.58 -12.87
CA ASN A 501 -2.86 39.78 -12.83
C ASN A 501 -3.51 39.83 -11.44
N VAL A 502 -2.74 39.85 -10.37
CA VAL A 502 -3.24 39.98 -9.01
C VAL A 502 -3.44 41.47 -8.66
N LYS A 503 -4.60 41.83 -8.13
CA LYS A 503 -4.90 43.18 -7.67
C LYS A 503 -4.07 43.53 -6.44
N LEU A 504 -3.50 44.74 -6.40
CA LEU A 504 -2.59 45.16 -5.34
C LEU A 504 -3.27 45.16 -3.96
N GLU A 505 -4.48 45.63 -3.88
CA GLU A 505 -5.23 45.69 -2.60
C GLU A 505 -5.42 44.32 -1.97
N THR A 506 -5.84 43.33 -2.79
CA THR A 506 -5.93 41.92 -2.35
C THR A 506 -4.57 41.39 -1.94
N TYR A 507 -3.52 41.72 -2.69
CA TYR A 507 -2.17 41.25 -2.42
C TYR A 507 -1.58 41.81 -1.11
N LYS A 508 -1.85 43.07 -0.78
CA LYS A 508 -1.44 43.66 0.51
C LYS A 508 -1.98 42.89 1.70
N SER A 509 -3.28 42.51 1.64
CA SER A 509 -3.90 41.69 2.68
C SER A 509 -3.28 40.30 2.77
N THR A 510 -3.01 39.67 1.60
CA THR A 510 -2.32 38.38 1.48
C THR A 510 -0.91 38.47 2.11
N LEU A 511 -0.16 39.53 1.79
CA LEU A 511 1.19 39.72 2.31
C LEU A 511 1.21 39.86 3.84
N LYS A 512 0.28 40.62 4.41
CA LYS A 512 0.12 40.75 5.87
C LYS A 512 -0.11 39.37 6.51
N THR A 513 -1.02 38.56 5.94
CA THR A 513 -1.33 37.23 6.44
C THR A 513 -0.11 36.31 6.39
N ALA A 514 0.65 36.35 5.30
CA ALA A 514 1.85 35.54 5.15
C ALA A 514 2.94 35.89 6.16
N PHE A 515 3.18 37.17 6.37
CA PHE A 515 4.15 37.60 7.38
C PHE A 515 3.69 37.27 8.81
N ALA A 516 2.39 37.34 9.09
CA ALA A 516 1.85 36.93 10.40
C ALA A 516 1.98 35.42 10.65
N ALA A 517 1.96 34.60 9.61
CA ALA A 517 2.19 33.15 9.72
C ALA A 517 3.64 32.75 10.01
N GLY A 518 4.61 33.60 9.67
CA GLY A 518 6.04 33.32 9.84
C GLY A 518 6.78 34.23 10.83
N VAL A 519 6.14 35.32 11.25
CA VAL A 519 6.71 36.28 12.21
C VAL A 519 5.67 36.58 13.27
N SER A 520 6.02 36.34 14.52
CA SER A 520 5.10 36.64 15.64
C SER A 520 4.79 38.16 15.63
N MET A 521 3.55 38.53 15.30
CA MET A 521 3.04 39.89 15.22
C MET A 521 2.02 40.15 16.32
N THR A 522 2.48 40.69 17.43
CA THR A 522 1.62 41.14 18.51
C THR A 522 1.16 42.59 18.26
N THR A 523 -0.02 42.95 18.73
CA THR A 523 -0.49 44.35 18.74
C THR A 523 0.45 45.17 19.60
N PRO A 524 1.00 46.33 19.11
CA PRO A 524 0.59 47.08 17.90
C PRO A 524 1.40 46.74 16.63
N LEU A 525 2.31 45.75 16.62
CA LEU A 525 3.20 45.46 15.51
C LEU A 525 2.44 45.10 14.21
N ASP A 526 1.33 44.41 14.33
CA ASP A 526 0.45 44.07 13.20
C ASP A 526 -0.12 45.29 12.49
N LYS A 527 -0.45 46.34 13.25
CA LYS A 527 -0.97 47.61 12.73
C LYS A 527 0.13 48.46 12.11
N ILE A 528 1.30 48.52 12.74
CA ILE A 528 2.47 49.21 12.20
C ILE A 528 2.87 48.58 10.86
N PHE A 529 2.83 47.24 10.78
CA PHE A 529 3.16 46.51 9.58
C PHE A 529 2.19 46.76 8.42
N GLU A 530 0.87 46.79 8.72
CA GLU A 530 -0.17 47.08 7.75
C GLU A 530 -0.03 48.51 7.19
N GLU A 531 0.23 49.49 8.04
CA GLU A 531 0.42 50.89 7.65
C GLU A 531 1.72 51.05 6.86
N ALA A 532 2.80 50.38 7.28
CA ALA A 532 4.08 50.40 6.54
C ALA A 532 3.99 49.74 5.16
N ILE A 533 3.21 48.68 4.98
CA ILE A 533 2.90 48.12 3.67
C ILE A 533 2.25 49.18 2.78
N ASN A 534 1.19 49.84 3.28
CA ASN A 534 0.48 50.83 2.49
C ASN A 534 1.36 52.01 2.11
N ASN A 535 2.11 52.54 3.09
CA ASN A 535 3.06 53.66 2.84
C ASN A 535 4.15 53.29 1.88
N CYS A 536 4.74 52.08 1.99
CA CYS A 536 5.80 51.66 1.13
C CYS A 536 5.34 51.52 -0.33
N TYR A 537 4.20 50.89 -0.59
CA TYR A 537 3.63 50.84 -1.94
C TYR A 537 3.33 52.20 -2.51
N SER A 538 2.80 53.13 -1.70
CA SER A 538 2.54 54.52 -2.08
C SER A 538 3.84 55.27 -2.43
N ASP A 539 4.87 55.17 -1.58
CA ASP A 539 6.16 55.84 -1.77
C ASP A 539 6.88 55.38 -3.07
N PHE A 540 6.67 54.09 -3.41
CA PHE A 540 7.18 53.51 -4.64
C PHE A 540 6.20 53.64 -5.82
N ARG A 541 5.18 54.51 -5.69
CA ARG A 541 4.20 54.85 -6.72
C ARG A 541 3.41 53.74 -7.31
N TRP A 542 3.09 52.75 -6.47
CA TRP A 542 2.12 51.75 -6.82
C TRP A 542 0.73 52.29 -6.62
N LEU A 543 -0.11 52.21 -7.64
CA LEU A 543 -1.47 52.73 -7.57
C LEU A 543 -2.36 51.67 -7.00
N ASP A 544 -3.11 52.05 -5.92
CA ASP A 544 -4.23 51.24 -5.39
C ASP A 544 -5.41 51.31 -6.35
N THR A 545 -5.26 50.72 -7.51
CA THR A 545 -6.33 50.65 -8.48
C THR A 545 -6.87 49.21 -8.49
N TYR A 546 -8.13 49.09 -8.77
CA TYR A 546 -8.79 47.80 -9.02
C TYR A 546 -8.29 47.13 -10.33
N THR A 547 -7.36 47.77 -11.02
CA THR A 547 -6.73 47.29 -12.26
C THR A 547 -5.46 46.51 -11.97
N THR A 548 -5.14 45.55 -12.82
CA THR A 548 -3.94 44.73 -12.73
C THR A 548 -2.69 45.42 -13.35
N ASP A 549 -2.88 46.55 -13.97
CA ASP A 549 -1.79 47.35 -14.63
C ASP A 549 -1.09 48.26 -13.62
N ASN A 550 -0.35 47.66 -12.72
CA ASN A 550 0.36 48.38 -11.70
C ASN A 550 1.84 48.56 -12.10
N LYS A 551 2.25 49.82 -12.34
CA LYS A 551 3.59 50.15 -12.83
C LYS A 551 4.44 50.89 -11.80
N GLY A 552 4.23 50.61 -10.52
CA GLY A 552 5.09 51.18 -9.47
C GLY A 552 6.54 50.70 -9.57
N LYS A 553 7.45 51.40 -8.91
CA LYS A 553 8.84 50.96 -8.80
C LYS A 553 8.94 49.76 -7.86
N ILE A 554 9.75 48.76 -8.25
CA ILE A 554 10.00 47.61 -7.41
C ILE A 554 10.86 48.03 -6.22
N PHE A 555 10.47 47.59 -5.02
CA PHE A 555 11.23 47.71 -3.79
C PHE A 555 11.49 46.33 -3.18
N ASN A 556 12.45 46.21 -2.31
CA ASN A 556 12.84 44.97 -1.65
C ASN A 556 12.64 45.08 -0.13
N ILE A 557 13.02 44.04 0.60
CA ILE A 557 12.91 43.99 2.06
C ILE A 557 13.72 45.11 2.74
N THR A 558 14.86 45.50 2.21
CA THR A 558 15.68 46.60 2.76
C THR A 558 14.99 47.95 2.61
N ASP A 559 14.31 48.19 1.51
CA ASP A 559 13.49 49.39 1.29
C ASP A 559 12.26 49.37 2.24
N PHE A 560 11.63 48.22 2.37
CA PHE A 560 10.50 48.05 3.25
C PHE A 560 10.86 48.29 4.72
N ILE A 561 11.97 47.78 5.22
CA ILE A 561 12.45 47.97 6.60
C ILE A 561 12.56 49.46 6.92
N LYS A 562 13.01 50.29 5.95
CA LYS A 562 13.11 51.73 6.17
C LYS A 562 11.75 52.38 6.21
N CYS A 563 10.90 52.00 5.29
CA CYS A 563 9.52 52.52 5.31
C CYS A 563 8.83 52.12 6.61
N PHE A 564 9.02 50.88 7.06
CA PHE A 564 8.52 50.41 8.37
C PHE A 564 9.04 51.28 9.53
N GLN A 565 10.36 51.57 9.55
CA GLN A 565 10.97 52.41 10.56
C GLN A 565 10.44 53.83 10.53
N GLN A 566 10.28 54.44 9.35
CA GLN A 566 9.68 55.75 9.21
C GLN A 566 8.25 55.80 9.67
N THR A 567 7.41 54.84 9.26
CA THR A 567 6.04 54.73 9.70
C THR A 567 5.96 54.57 11.21
N PHE A 568 6.82 53.74 11.80
CA PHE A 568 6.91 53.57 13.24
C PHE A 568 7.28 54.85 13.97
N ASP A 569 8.27 55.62 13.48
CA ASP A 569 8.69 56.88 14.04
C ASP A 569 7.61 57.94 13.88
N GLU A 570 6.85 57.97 12.77
CA GLU A 570 5.73 58.91 12.54
C GLU A 570 4.53 58.68 13.44
N ILE A 571 4.23 57.39 13.74
CA ILE A 571 3.15 57.03 14.70
C ILE A 571 3.49 57.50 16.13
N GLY A 572 4.78 57.56 16.48
CA GLY A 572 5.23 58.14 17.72
C GLY A 572 4.92 57.35 18.98
N TYR A 573 4.90 56.03 18.93
CA TYR A 573 4.69 55.17 20.08
C TYR A 573 5.68 55.41 21.22
N THR A 574 5.20 55.40 22.48
CA THR A 574 6.02 55.51 23.69
C THR A 574 5.89 54.28 24.58
N GLY A 575 6.78 54.12 25.56
CA GLY A 575 6.76 52.99 26.48
C GLY A 575 7.01 51.64 25.81
N ASP A 576 6.28 50.63 26.22
CA ASP A 576 6.46 49.24 25.71
C ASP A 576 6.19 49.10 24.22
N ALA A 577 5.27 49.84 23.65
CA ALA A 577 4.98 49.85 22.23
C ALA A 577 6.18 50.30 21.40
N LYS A 578 7.03 51.18 21.95
CA LYS A 578 8.31 51.56 21.32
C LYS A 578 9.30 50.41 21.24
N ASN A 579 9.36 49.56 22.29
CA ASN A 579 10.23 48.40 22.31
C ASN A 579 9.70 47.32 21.34
N ILE A 580 8.40 47.13 21.24
CA ILE A 580 7.76 46.23 20.30
C ILE A 580 8.08 46.62 18.85
N GLY A 581 7.95 47.92 18.51
CA GLY A 581 8.33 48.40 17.17
C GLY A 581 9.81 48.18 16.82
N ARG A 582 10.69 48.42 17.80
CA ARG A 582 12.13 48.12 17.59
C ARG A 582 12.43 46.63 17.39
N ALA A 583 11.75 45.77 18.14
CA ALA A 583 11.82 44.33 17.98
C ALA A 583 11.35 43.92 16.58
N GLY A 584 10.30 44.55 16.04
CA GLY A 584 9.85 44.36 14.67
C GLY A 584 10.92 44.68 13.63
N VAL A 585 11.64 45.80 13.80
CA VAL A 585 12.78 46.12 12.91
C VAL A 585 13.87 45.08 12.97
N VAL A 586 14.20 44.56 14.14
CA VAL A 586 15.22 43.48 14.30
C VAL A 586 14.77 42.20 13.61
N ARG A 587 13.51 41.78 13.79
CA ARG A 587 12.93 40.60 13.13
C ARG A 587 12.95 40.74 11.61
N LEU A 588 12.54 41.91 11.07
CA LEU A 588 12.60 42.18 9.63
C LEU A 588 14.06 42.18 9.07
N ASN A 589 15.02 42.68 9.84
CA ASN A 589 16.42 42.65 9.44
C ASN A 589 16.98 41.24 9.30
N SER A 590 16.49 40.27 10.08
CA SER A 590 16.88 38.86 9.94
C SER A 590 16.47 38.25 8.61
N LEU A 591 15.49 38.85 7.92
CA LEU A 591 14.96 38.37 6.64
C LEU A 591 15.70 38.95 5.43
N VAL A 592 16.61 39.93 5.63
CA VAL A 592 17.33 40.58 4.52
C VAL A 592 18.10 39.56 3.68
N ASN A 593 18.72 38.56 4.31
CA ASN A 593 19.47 37.55 3.59
C ASN A 593 18.61 36.71 2.62
N LEU A 594 17.32 36.61 2.87
CA LEU A 594 16.37 35.81 2.07
C LEU A 594 15.72 36.66 0.96
N PHE A 595 15.33 37.88 1.27
CA PHE A 595 14.46 38.70 0.41
C PHE A 595 15.06 39.99 -0.13
N ASP A 596 16.38 40.21 0.02
CA ASP A 596 17.04 41.42 -0.50
C ASP A 596 17.25 41.33 -2.02
N ASN A 597 16.17 41.10 -2.75
CA ASN A 597 16.12 41.00 -4.20
C ASN A 597 15.12 41.99 -4.78
N TYR A 598 15.46 42.61 -5.91
CA TYR A 598 14.51 43.42 -6.67
C TYR A 598 13.73 42.62 -7.70
N TYR A 599 14.25 41.48 -8.11
CA TYR A 599 13.54 40.52 -8.94
C TYR A 599 12.86 39.48 -8.10
N SER A 600 11.86 38.86 -8.68
CA SER A 600 11.22 37.69 -8.15
C SER A 600 11.01 36.67 -9.27
N ILE A 601 11.30 35.41 -9.02
CA ILE A 601 10.93 34.33 -9.93
C ILE A 601 9.41 34.39 -10.10
N PRO A 602 8.88 34.51 -11.33
CA PRO A 602 7.45 34.52 -11.54
C PRO A 602 6.79 33.22 -11.04
N ILE A 603 5.64 33.31 -10.38
CA ILE A 603 4.89 32.11 -9.96
C ILE A 603 4.53 31.23 -11.16
N GLU A 604 4.28 31.86 -12.32
CA GLU A 604 4.06 31.15 -13.59
C GLU A 604 5.23 30.20 -13.95
N ASP A 605 6.48 30.63 -13.74
CA ASP A 605 7.66 29.80 -14.00
C ASP A 605 7.75 28.59 -13.05
N LEU A 606 7.33 28.77 -11.78
CA LEU A 606 7.32 27.70 -10.77
C LEU A 606 6.23 26.66 -11.02
N LEU A 607 5.13 27.06 -11.67
CA LEU A 607 3.97 26.19 -11.91
C LEU A 607 3.91 25.62 -13.33
N SER A 608 4.72 26.12 -14.26
CA SER A 608 4.70 25.67 -15.67
C SER A 608 5.65 24.52 -15.97
N LYS A 609 6.61 24.25 -15.10
CA LYS A 609 7.59 23.18 -15.23
C LYS A 609 7.79 22.45 -13.91
N PRO A 610 8.29 21.21 -13.95
CA PRO A 610 8.73 20.51 -12.75
C PRO A 610 9.70 21.35 -11.95
N THR A 611 9.38 21.65 -10.69
CA THR A 611 10.16 22.57 -9.85
C THR A 611 10.31 22.01 -8.45
N ILE A 612 11.49 22.13 -7.86
CA ILE A 612 11.79 21.79 -6.46
C ILE A 612 12.39 23.01 -5.77
N ILE A 613 11.90 23.31 -4.57
CA ILE A 613 12.42 24.33 -3.67
C ILE A 613 12.92 23.66 -2.40
N GLU A 614 14.23 23.64 -2.20
CA GLU A 614 14.89 22.98 -1.06
C GLU A 614 15.21 23.99 0.04
N LEU A 615 14.54 23.88 1.18
CA LEU A 615 14.72 24.82 2.30
C LEU A 615 15.66 24.28 3.38
N ALA A 616 16.28 23.11 3.17
CA ALA A 616 17.13 22.46 4.16
C ALA A 616 18.30 23.35 4.66
N ALA A 617 18.81 24.23 3.83
CA ALA A 617 19.90 25.15 4.20
C ALA A 617 19.49 26.32 5.10
N ILE A 618 18.19 26.54 5.31
CA ILE A 618 17.66 27.54 6.23
C ILE A 618 17.48 26.86 7.58
N GLU A 619 18.27 27.23 8.58
CA GLU A 619 18.22 26.59 9.90
C GLU A 619 16.99 27.06 10.73
N ASN A 620 16.60 28.32 10.57
CA ASN A 620 15.54 28.92 11.37
C ASN A 620 14.15 28.45 10.90
N ALA A 621 13.38 27.82 11.78
CA ALA A 621 12.06 27.27 11.49
C ALA A 621 11.03 28.38 11.13
N GLU A 622 11.09 29.55 11.78
CA GLU A 622 10.20 30.68 11.48
C GLU A 622 10.44 31.21 10.07
N GLN A 623 11.71 31.28 9.64
CA GLN A 623 12.06 31.70 8.29
C GLN A 623 11.58 30.69 7.23
N LYS A 624 11.69 29.39 7.51
CA LYS A 624 11.11 28.34 6.65
C LYS A 624 9.60 28.50 6.52
N ALA A 625 8.91 28.63 7.64
CA ALA A 625 7.46 28.81 7.69
C ALA A 625 7.02 30.07 6.93
N LEU A 626 7.77 31.16 7.06
CA LEU A 626 7.51 32.40 6.32
C LEU A 626 7.63 32.21 4.81
N ILE A 627 8.71 31.58 4.34
CA ILE A 627 8.92 31.34 2.90
C ILE A 627 7.82 30.47 2.34
N ILE A 628 7.47 29.38 3.04
CA ILE A 628 6.41 28.47 2.62
C ILE A 628 5.06 29.23 2.57
N SER A 629 4.73 30.01 3.62
CA SER A 629 3.50 30.77 3.66
C SER A 629 3.41 31.83 2.55
N LEU A 630 4.51 32.56 2.28
CA LEU A 630 4.59 33.53 1.21
C LEU A 630 4.43 32.88 -0.18
N LEU A 631 5.06 31.74 -0.40
CA LEU A 631 4.91 30.98 -1.64
C LEU A 631 3.48 30.48 -1.82
N LEU A 632 2.92 29.82 -0.84
CA LEU A 632 1.57 29.24 -0.93
C LEU A 632 0.53 30.31 -1.15
N LEU A 633 0.61 31.45 -0.45
CA LEU A 633 -0.30 32.59 -0.64
C LEU A 633 -0.12 33.27 -2.00
N SER A 634 1.12 33.42 -2.48
CA SER A 634 1.38 33.95 -3.82
C SER A 634 0.85 33.03 -4.91
N ILE A 635 0.98 31.70 -4.72
CA ILE A 635 0.44 30.67 -5.61
C ILE A 635 -1.10 30.74 -5.60
N LEU A 636 -1.72 30.77 -4.42
CA LEU A 636 -3.17 30.90 -4.29
C LEU A 636 -3.70 32.15 -5.01
N SER A 637 -3.05 33.28 -4.77
CA SER A 637 -3.39 34.55 -5.45
C SER A 637 -3.25 34.48 -6.95
N TYR A 638 -2.15 33.87 -7.44
CA TYR A 638 -1.90 33.68 -8.85
C TYR A 638 -2.92 32.75 -9.52
N VAL A 639 -3.22 31.61 -8.89
CA VAL A 639 -4.20 30.62 -9.37
C VAL A 639 -5.59 31.25 -9.46
N ASN A 640 -6.02 31.95 -8.41
CA ASN A 640 -7.32 32.63 -8.39
C ASN A 640 -7.43 33.73 -9.48
N ALA A 641 -6.33 34.38 -9.83
CA ALA A 641 -6.33 35.47 -10.83
C ALA A 641 -6.17 34.98 -12.28
N ASN A 642 -5.54 33.80 -12.50
CA ASN A 642 -5.12 33.39 -13.84
C ASN A 642 -5.72 32.05 -14.31
N TYR A 643 -6.22 31.20 -13.43
CA TYR A 643 -6.76 29.91 -13.82
C TYR A 643 -8.28 29.96 -13.98
N VAL A 644 -8.76 29.30 -15.01
CA VAL A 644 -10.21 29.13 -15.24
C VAL A 644 -10.64 27.81 -14.58
N GLY A 645 -11.81 27.83 -13.91
CA GLY A 645 -12.31 26.73 -13.10
C GLY A 645 -12.77 25.48 -13.86
N GLU A 646 -12.76 25.50 -15.20
CA GLU A 646 -13.12 24.34 -16.03
C GLU A 646 -11.88 23.71 -16.66
N GLY A 647 -11.69 22.41 -16.44
CA GLY A 647 -10.60 21.65 -17.04
C GLY A 647 -10.04 20.56 -16.11
N GLY A 648 -9.15 19.73 -16.65
CA GLY A 648 -8.46 18.68 -15.90
C GLY A 648 -7.40 19.20 -14.94
N LEU A 649 -6.61 18.31 -14.37
CA LEU A 649 -5.46 18.64 -13.53
C LEU A 649 -4.44 19.46 -14.33
N LYS A 650 -4.07 20.64 -13.81
CA LYS A 650 -3.13 21.58 -14.45
C LYS A 650 -1.73 21.51 -13.86
N ASN A 651 -1.64 21.35 -12.54
CA ASN A 651 -0.38 21.13 -11.84
C ASN A 651 -0.61 20.52 -10.46
N VAL A 652 0.48 20.06 -9.85
CA VAL A 652 0.49 19.47 -8.52
C VAL A 652 1.50 20.19 -7.64
N ILE A 653 1.10 20.51 -6.42
CA ILE A 653 1.97 21.08 -5.38
C ILE A 653 2.18 20.00 -4.33
N LEU A 654 3.41 19.62 -4.05
CA LEU A 654 3.76 18.69 -2.99
C LEU A 654 4.45 19.45 -1.85
N LEU A 655 3.87 19.38 -0.67
CA LEU A 655 4.45 19.92 0.56
C LEU A 655 4.95 18.76 1.42
N GLU A 656 6.26 18.60 1.50
CA GLU A 656 6.92 17.59 2.34
C GLU A 656 7.07 18.13 3.77
N GLU A 657 7.00 17.22 4.76
CA GLU A 657 7.15 17.56 6.20
C GLU A 657 6.29 18.77 6.61
N ALA A 658 5.00 18.73 6.26
CA ALA A 658 4.07 19.83 6.46
C ALA A 658 3.99 20.31 7.92
N HIS A 659 4.36 19.47 8.87
CA HIS A 659 4.42 19.83 10.29
C HIS A 659 5.39 20.98 10.57
N VAL A 660 6.41 21.23 9.76
CA VAL A 660 7.30 22.40 9.90
C VAL A 660 6.51 23.71 9.84
N LEU A 661 5.41 23.73 9.11
CA LEU A 661 4.50 24.87 9.02
C LEU A 661 3.36 24.81 10.05
N LEU A 662 2.95 23.61 10.47
CA LEU A 662 1.69 23.35 11.17
C LEU A 662 1.86 23.00 12.65
N ASP A 663 3.10 22.74 13.13
CA ASP A 663 3.33 22.31 14.52
C ASP A 663 2.95 23.42 15.51
N SER A 664 1.96 23.14 16.33
CA SER A 664 1.37 24.06 17.31
C SER A 664 2.16 24.16 18.63
N ASN A 665 3.25 23.43 18.77
CA ASN A 665 3.99 23.32 20.04
C ASN A 665 4.98 24.47 20.30
N MET A 666 4.92 25.57 19.54
CA MET A 666 5.66 26.77 19.93
C MET A 666 5.04 27.33 21.21
N ASN A 667 5.81 27.33 22.30
CA ASN A 667 5.45 27.96 23.57
C ASN A 667 5.32 29.48 23.37
N LEU A 668 4.12 29.92 23.10
CA LEU A 668 3.77 31.34 22.97
C LEU A 668 3.33 31.89 24.32
N GLY A 669 3.81 33.09 24.63
CA GLY A 669 3.30 33.85 25.78
C GLY A 669 1.79 34.13 25.68
N GLN A 670 1.13 34.32 26.78
CA GLN A 670 -0.31 34.70 26.80
C GLN A 670 -0.55 35.97 25.96
N GLY A 671 -1.34 35.86 24.91
CA GLY A 671 -1.75 36.98 24.04
C GLY A 671 -1.08 37.07 22.67
N GLU A 672 -0.19 36.12 22.29
CA GLU A 672 0.39 36.06 20.96
C GLU A 672 -0.48 35.27 19.96
N ALA A 673 -0.69 35.84 18.78
CA ALA A 673 -1.32 35.08 17.69
C ALA A 673 -0.42 33.88 17.31
N ASN A 674 -1.00 32.69 17.35
CA ASN A 674 -0.24 31.44 17.02
C ASN A 674 0.03 31.37 15.52
N PRO A 675 1.29 31.50 15.06
CA PRO A 675 1.64 31.41 13.65
C PRO A 675 1.18 30.11 13.00
N SER A 676 1.22 28.99 13.75
CA SER A 676 0.76 27.69 13.26
C SER A 676 -0.75 27.65 12.97
N SER A 677 -1.57 28.33 13.76
CA SER A 677 -3.01 28.39 13.50
C SER A 677 -3.33 29.20 12.23
N ILE A 678 -2.55 30.25 11.97
CA ILE A 678 -2.65 31.05 10.73
C ILE A 678 -2.23 30.18 9.53
N ALA A 679 -1.13 29.45 9.65
CA ALA A 679 -0.64 28.54 8.63
C ALA A 679 -1.60 27.39 8.35
N GLN A 680 -2.21 26.78 9.37
CA GLN A 680 -3.28 25.80 9.21
C GLN A 680 -4.49 26.39 8.48
N GLY A 681 -4.93 27.59 8.87
CA GLY A 681 -6.00 28.31 8.16
C GLY A 681 -5.69 28.54 6.69
N LEU A 682 -4.43 28.85 6.36
CA LEU A 682 -3.97 29.00 4.98
C LEU A 682 -4.07 27.69 4.18
N ILE A 683 -3.56 26.59 4.73
CA ILE A 683 -3.63 25.28 4.04
C ILE A 683 -5.08 24.83 3.86
N LYS A 684 -5.93 24.98 4.88
CA LYS A 684 -7.37 24.69 4.78
C LYS A 684 -8.02 25.50 3.65
N ARG A 685 -7.71 26.80 3.59
CA ARG A 685 -8.21 27.68 2.54
C ARG A 685 -7.72 27.24 1.15
N MET A 686 -6.44 26.87 1.03
CA MET A 686 -5.91 26.34 -0.23
C MET A 686 -6.63 25.06 -0.65
N LEU A 687 -6.79 24.09 0.24
CA LEU A 687 -7.49 22.83 -0.03
C LEU A 687 -8.94 23.07 -0.50
N ALA A 688 -9.59 24.11 0.04
CA ALA A 688 -10.96 24.45 -0.35
C ALA A 688 -11.04 25.16 -1.72
N GLU A 689 -10.12 26.09 -2.00
CA GLU A 689 -10.21 26.99 -3.16
C GLU A 689 -9.56 26.42 -4.42
N ILE A 690 -8.30 25.87 -4.34
CA ILE A 690 -7.51 25.53 -5.53
C ILE A 690 -8.02 24.30 -6.29
N ARG A 691 -8.83 23.46 -5.62
CA ARG A 691 -9.45 22.28 -6.24
C ARG A 691 -10.24 22.64 -7.50
N SER A 692 -11.05 23.73 -7.41
CA SER A 692 -11.90 24.17 -8.51
C SER A 692 -11.12 24.63 -9.74
N TYR A 693 -9.85 24.97 -9.58
CA TYR A 693 -8.96 25.44 -10.64
C TYR A 693 -8.07 24.32 -11.25
N GLY A 694 -8.24 23.08 -10.79
CA GLY A 694 -7.43 21.95 -11.29
C GLY A 694 -6.00 21.90 -10.73
N VAL A 695 -5.79 22.38 -9.51
CA VAL A 695 -4.51 22.30 -8.82
C VAL A 695 -4.60 21.24 -7.72
N GLY A 696 -3.79 20.19 -7.80
CA GLY A 696 -3.69 19.14 -6.79
C GLY A 696 -2.71 19.56 -5.69
N LEU A 697 -3.10 19.42 -4.41
CA LEU A 697 -2.18 19.57 -3.28
C LEU A 697 -1.91 18.19 -2.67
N VAL A 698 -0.64 17.82 -2.62
CA VAL A 698 -0.17 16.60 -1.97
C VAL A 698 0.56 17.01 -0.69
N ILE A 699 0.10 16.50 0.44
CA ILE A 699 0.69 16.77 1.75
C ILE A 699 1.36 15.48 2.21
N ALA A 700 2.67 15.51 2.37
CA ALA A 700 3.46 14.38 2.85
C ALA A 700 3.99 14.66 4.27
N ASP A 701 3.70 13.76 5.22
CA ASP A 701 4.15 13.94 6.61
C ASP A 701 4.38 12.60 7.32
N GLN A 702 5.00 12.66 8.48
CA GLN A 702 5.24 11.49 9.32
C GLN A 702 4.08 11.19 10.26
N SER A 703 3.31 12.21 10.67
CA SER A 703 2.24 12.11 11.66
C SER A 703 1.00 12.90 11.22
N PRO A 704 -0.14 12.22 10.97
CA PRO A 704 -1.41 12.86 10.68
C PRO A 704 -1.85 13.88 11.75
N ARG A 705 -1.55 13.59 13.02
CA ARG A 705 -1.88 14.48 14.14
C ARG A 705 -1.20 15.83 14.04
N LYS A 706 0.05 15.86 13.60
CA LYS A 706 0.81 17.12 13.43
C LYS A 706 0.31 17.96 12.27
N VAL A 707 -0.22 17.32 11.24
CA VAL A 707 -0.85 18.00 10.09
C VAL A 707 -2.21 18.61 10.49
N GLY A 708 -2.93 17.98 11.38
CA GLY A 708 -4.22 18.42 11.88
C GLY A 708 -5.41 17.68 11.26
N THR A 709 -6.39 17.36 12.10
CA THR A 709 -7.56 16.55 11.71
C THR A 709 -8.35 17.12 10.55
N ASP A 710 -8.50 18.45 10.49
CA ASP A 710 -9.25 19.12 9.42
C ASP A 710 -8.54 19.00 8.07
N VAL A 711 -7.22 19.06 8.03
CA VAL A 711 -6.44 18.88 6.80
C VAL A 711 -6.54 17.45 6.31
N VAL A 712 -6.47 16.48 7.24
CA VAL A 712 -6.68 15.06 6.95
C VAL A 712 -8.06 14.80 6.36
N ALA A 713 -9.10 15.45 6.91
CA ALA A 713 -10.48 15.32 6.44
C ALA A 713 -10.71 15.95 5.06
N LEU A 714 -10.02 17.06 4.73
CA LEU A 714 -10.16 17.77 3.47
C LEU A 714 -9.41 17.12 2.29
N THR A 715 -8.52 16.17 2.56
CA THR A 715 -7.84 15.41 1.51
C THR A 715 -8.65 14.17 1.17
N ASP A 716 -9.14 14.09 -0.08
CA ASP A 716 -9.96 12.96 -0.54
C ASP A 716 -9.14 11.66 -0.66
N MET A 717 -7.92 11.77 -1.18
CA MET A 717 -7.03 10.63 -1.37
C MET A 717 -6.04 10.50 -0.21
N LYS A 718 -5.87 9.27 0.30
CA LYS A 718 -4.92 8.95 1.38
C LYS A 718 -4.06 7.76 0.99
N VAL A 719 -2.75 7.92 1.09
CA VAL A 719 -1.76 6.83 0.97
C VAL A 719 -1.06 6.72 2.31
N VAL A 720 -1.39 5.66 3.03
CA VAL A 720 -1.01 5.48 4.44
C VAL A 720 -0.01 4.34 4.55
N PHE A 721 1.26 4.68 4.70
CA PHE A 721 2.32 3.76 5.04
C PHE A 721 2.28 3.42 6.53
N ARG A 722 3.25 2.65 7.01
CA ARG A 722 3.34 2.23 8.39
C ARG A 722 3.15 3.39 9.39
N LEU A 723 2.18 3.26 10.29
CA LEU A 723 1.94 4.13 11.44
C LEU A 723 1.95 3.29 12.72
N VAL A 724 2.58 3.81 13.78
CA VAL A 724 2.75 3.08 15.05
C VAL A 724 1.91 3.70 16.16
N GLU A 725 1.88 5.04 16.25
CA GLU A 725 1.15 5.74 17.31
C GLU A 725 -0.37 5.54 17.20
N ALA A 726 -1.02 5.18 18.30
CA ALA A 726 -2.45 4.91 18.33
C ALA A 726 -3.29 6.12 17.91
N ALA A 727 -2.92 7.32 18.34
CA ALA A 727 -3.62 8.55 17.98
C ALA A 727 -3.53 8.87 16.47
N ASP A 728 -2.38 8.61 15.84
CA ASP A 728 -2.21 8.81 14.40
C ASP A 728 -3.04 7.81 13.60
N LYS A 729 -3.07 6.54 14.04
CA LYS A 729 -3.89 5.50 13.40
C LYS A 729 -5.38 5.82 13.49
N GLN A 730 -5.84 6.31 14.64
CA GLN A 730 -7.24 6.63 14.84
C GLN A 730 -7.70 7.80 13.94
N ILE A 731 -6.90 8.86 13.80
CA ILE A 731 -7.22 9.99 12.90
C ILE A 731 -7.40 9.51 11.45
N ILE A 732 -6.56 8.62 10.99
CA ILE A 732 -6.70 8.03 9.65
C ILE A 732 -7.93 7.14 9.57
N ALA A 733 -8.16 6.28 10.55
CA ALA A 733 -9.30 5.37 10.59
C ALA A 733 -10.63 6.12 10.52
N ASP A 734 -10.78 7.16 11.33
CA ASP A 734 -11.99 8.01 11.40
C ASP A 734 -12.28 8.73 10.06
N SER A 735 -11.22 8.99 9.25
CA SER A 735 -11.33 9.71 7.98
C SER A 735 -11.36 8.81 6.74
N SER A 736 -11.25 7.50 6.88
CA SER A 736 -11.13 6.56 5.76
C SER A 736 -11.89 5.24 5.94
N ASN A 737 -12.82 5.16 6.88
CA ASN A 737 -13.70 4.00 7.12
C ASN A 737 -12.92 2.68 7.28
N MET A 738 -11.85 2.69 8.09
CA MET A 738 -11.04 1.50 8.35
C MET A 738 -11.65 0.61 9.43
N SER A 739 -11.60 -0.70 9.20
CA SER A 739 -11.92 -1.68 10.23
C SER A 739 -10.81 -1.77 11.31
N ASP A 740 -11.16 -2.32 12.49
CA ASP A 740 -10.18 -2.53 13.58
C ASP A 740 -8.98 -3.38 13.15
N ALA A 741 -9.20 -4.37 12.30
CA ALA A 741 -8.14 -5.20 11.73
C ALA A 741 -7.16 -4.38 10.87
N MET A 742 -7.66 -3.45 10.04
CA MET A 742 -6.83 -2.56 9.24
C MET A 742 -6.05 -1.58 10.12
N ILE A 743 -6.66 -1.08 11.22
CA ILE A 743 -5.99 -0.21 12.18
C ILE A 743 -4.81 -0.92 12.85
N GLN A 744 -4.97 -2.18 13.24
CA GLN A 744 -3.88 -2.99 13.79
C GLN A 744 -2.82 -3.29 12.72
N ARG A 745 -3.24 -3.59 11.50
CA ARG A 745 -2.36 -3.88 10.37
C ARG A 745 -1.45 -2.71 10.01
N MET A 746 -1.89 -1.44 10.15
CA MET A 746 -1.08 -0.26 9.86
C MET A 746 0.28 -0.26 10.57
N SER A 747 0.38 -0.80 11.79
CA SER A 747 1.65 -0.88 12.53
C SER A 747 2.56 -2.00 12.06
N LYS A 748 2.03 -3.00 11.35
CA LYS A 748 2.74 -4.18 10.85
C LYS A 748 3.16 -4.03 9.36
N LEU A 749 2.81 -2.95 8.67
CA LEU A 749 3.17 -2.72 7.27
C LEU A 749 4.70 -2.69 7.11
N LYS A 750 5.18 -3.35 6.06
CA LYS A 750 6.60 -3.35 5.66
C LYS A 750 6.91 -2.10 4.81
N PRO A 751 8.18 -1.72 4.66
CA PRO A 751 8.55 -0.66 3.72
C PRO A 751 8.01 -0.94 2.32
N GLY A 752 7.34 0.04 1.72
CA GLY A 752 6.67 -0.10 0.42
C GLY A 752 5.25 -0.66 0.48
N GLU A 753 4.77 -1.15 1.63
CA GLU A 753 3.36 -1.50 1.82
C GLU A 753 2.58 -0.28 2.33
N ALA A 754 1.40 -0.03 1.77
CA ALA A 754 0.55 1.09 2.15
C ALA A 754 -0.94 0.74 2.02
N PHE A 755 -1.79 1.47 2.73
CA PHE A 755 -3.22 1.52 2.44
C PHE A 755 -3.51 2.70 1.50
N LEU A 756 -4.27 2.44 0.45
CA LEU A 756 -4.81 3.44 -0.46
C LEU A 756 -6.30 3.62 -0.21
N PHE A 757 -6.74 4.86 -0.03
CA PHE A 757 -8.14 5.21 0.09
C PHE A 757 -8.45 6.48 -0.72
N PHE A 758 -9.57 6.50 -1.41
CA PHE A 758 -10.17 7.69 -2.03
C PHE A 758 -11.64 7.39 -2.37
N ASN A 759 -12.40 8.41 -2.74
CA ASN A 759 -13.86 8.36 -2.87
C ASN A 759 -14.44 7.32 -3.85
N LYS A 760 -13.61 6.61 -4.60
CA LYS A 760 -14.01 5.52 -5.49
C LYS A 760 -13.82 4.14 -4.86
N LEU A 761 -13.28 4.09 -3.68
CA LEU A 761 -13.09 2.88 -2.90
C LEU A 761 -14.06 2.89 -1.71
N ASP A 762 -14.81 1.81 -1.55
CA ASP A 762 -15.71 1.65 -0.41
C ASP A 762 -14.93 1.51 0.90
N GLU A 763 -13.75 0.88 0.83
CA GLU A 763 -12.82 0.65 1.92
C GLU A 763 -11.37 0.84 1.45
N PRO A 764 -10.43 1.09 2.37
CA PRO A 764 -9.01 1.16 2.03
C PRO A 764 -8.46 -0.15 1.46
N GLU A 765 -7.64 -0.06 0.40
CA GLU A 765 -6.97 -1.20 -0.21
C GLU A 765 -5.51 -1.27 0.22
N GLU A 766 -5.04 -2.45 0.65
CA GLU A 766 -3.63 -2.67 0.91
C GLU A 766 -2.88 -2.87 -0.42
N VAL A 767 -1.85 -2.06 -0.64
CA VAL A 767 -1.08 -2.01 -1.88
C VAL A 767 0.41 -2.17 -1.60
N ILE A 768 1.12 -2.77 -2.55
CA ILE A 768 2.58 -2.84 -2.56
C ILE A 768 3.05 -1.83 -3.62
N THR A 769 3.61 -0.72 -3.17
CA THR A 769 4.12 0.33 -4.05
C THR A 769 5.45 -0.09 -4.68
N PRO A 770 5.70 0.21 -5.96
CA PRO A 770 6.97 -0.13 -6.60
C PRO A 770 8.12 0.70 -5.99
N ASP A 771 9.30 0.12 -5.88
CA ASP A 771 10.51 0.89 -5.57
C ASP A 771 11.01 1.58 -6.84
N TYR A 772 10.39 2.71 -7.14
CA TYR A 772 10.63 3.48 -8.34
C TYR A 772 12.10 3.88 -8.53
N ARG A 773 12.83 4.12 -7.44
CA ARG A 773 14.24 4.51 -7.48
C ARG A 773 15.11 3.35 -7.95
N LEU A 774 14.85 2.14 -7.45
CA LEU A 774 15.57 0.94 -7.87
C LEU A 774 15.23 0.57 -9.32
N GLU A 775 13.96 0.62 -9.70
CA GLU A 775 13.50 0.27 -11.04
C GLU A 775 14.09 1.19 -12.13
N ASN A 776 14.31 2.47 -11.80
CA ASN A 776 14.83 3.47 -12.75
C ASN A 776 16.31 3.84 -12.51
N ASN A 777 17.03 3.13 -11.65
CA ASN A 777 18.44 3.38 -11.33
C ASN A 777 18.74 4.84 -10.91
N ILE A 778 17.81 5.47 -10.17
CA ILE A 778 17.96 6.85 -9.71
C ILE A 778 18.80 6.85 -8.43
N SER A 779 19.96 7.50 -8.45
CA SER A 779 20.80 7.68 -7.27
C SER A 779 20.08 8.48 -6.19
N ILE A 780 20.11 8.00 -4.95
CA ILE A 780 19.45 8.63 -3.81
C ILE A 780 20.10 9.98 -3.44
N SER A 781 21.40 10.13 -3.70
CA SER A 781 22.14 11.35 -3.35
C SER A 781 22.78 12.00 -4.58
N LEU A 782 22.27 13.16 -4.94
CA LEU A 782 22.93 14.04 -5.90
C LEU A 782 23.63 15.16 -5.15
N SER A 783 24.93 15.39 -5.46
CA SER A 783 25.73 16.43 -4.82
C SER A 783 25.27 17.84 -5.24
N ASP A 784 25.67 18.84 -4.46
CA ASP A 784 25.38 20.24 -4.79
C ASP A 784 26.05 20.66 -6.11
N GLU A 785 27.25 20.14 -6.42
CA GLU A 785 27.91 20.35 -7.73
C GLU A 785 27.11 19.72 -8.87
N GLY A 786 26.49 18.55 -8.63
CA GLY A 786 25.61 17.90 -9.59
C GLY A 786 24.41 18.78 -9.93
N ILE A 787 23.74 19.34 -8.94
CA ILE A 787 22.63 20.29 -9.16
C ILE A 787 23.08 21.52 -9.93
N LYS A 788 24.21 22.14 -9.55
CA LYS A 788 24.74 23.32 -10.21
C LYS A 788 25.04 23.08 -11.70
N SER A 789 25.53 21.89 -12.03
CA SER A 789 25.88 21.54 -13.41
C SER A 789 24.62 21.24 -14.26
N LEU A 790 23.59 20.66 -13.70
CA LEU A 790 22.37 20.21 -14.38
C LEU A 790 21.30 21.29 -14.47
N SER A 791 21.22 22.21 -13.49
CA SER A 791 20.21 23.28 -13.49
C SER A 791 20.39 24.24 -14.66
N THR A 792 19.37 24.38 -15.51
CA THR A 792 19.36 25.21 -16.71
C THR A 792 18.64 26.55 -16.52
N TYR A 793 17.82 26.70 -15.47
CA TYR A 793 16.98 27.91 -15.30
C TYR A 793 17.78 29.21 -15.38
N TRP A 794 18.85 29.32 -14.59
CA TRP A 794 19.66 30.52 -14.50
C TRP A 794 20.54 30.77 -15.73
N LYS A 795 20.81 29.71 -16.50
CA LYS A 795 21.48 29.87 -17.80
C LYS A 795 20.56 30.59 -18.80
N ASN A 796 19.26 30.35 -18.70
CA ASN A 796 18.25 30.91 -19.59
C ASN A 796 17.76 32.31 -19.15
N LYS A 797 17.87 32.66 -17.86
CA LYS A 797 17.39 33.94 -17.30
C LYS A 797 18.45 34.66 -16.46
N PRO A 798 19.65 34.96 -17.04
CA PRO A 798 20.74 35.55 -16.29
C PRO A 798 20.45 37.01 -15.85
N GLU A 799 19.49 37.68 -16.48
CA GLU A 799 19.08 39.04 -16.13
C GLU A 799 18.44 39.13 -14.75
N MET A 800 17.77 38.08 -14.29
CA MET A 800 17.12 38.06 -12.97
C MET A 800 18.11 37.96 -11.81
N LEU A 801 19.34 37.60 -12.10
CA LEU A 801 20.43 37.58 -11.13
C LEU A 801 21.10 38.95 -10.95
N LYS A 802 20.68 39.94 -11.71
CA LYS A 802 21.15 41.30 -11.52
C LYS A 802 20.76 41.80 -10.13
N PRO A 803 21.63 42.53 -9.44
CA PRO A 803 21.30 43.03 -8.08
C PRO A 803 20.06 43.94 -8.08
N TYR A 804 19.70 44.51 -9.23
CA TYR A 804 18.55 45.38 -9.41
C TYR A 804 18.19 45.48 -10.91
N PRO A 805 16.98 45.88 -11.29
CA PRO A 805 16.51 45.99 -12.67
C PRO A 805 17.38 46.91 -13.52
N GLU A 806 17.81 48.04 -12.98
CA GLU A 806 18.61 49.06 -13.65
C GLU A 806 20.12 48.84 -13.39
N CYS A 807 20.64 47.63 -13.56
CA CYS A 807 22.07 47.39 -13.46
C CYS A 807 22.83 47.99 -14.68
N ASN A 808 22.34 49.13 -15.20
CA ASN A 808 22.99 49.92 -16.28
C ASN A 808 24.18 50.74 -15.77
N VAL A 809 24.34 50.84 -14.45
CA VAL A 809 25.44 51.59 -13.82
C VAL A 809 26.78 50.93 -14.08
N ILE A 810 26.80 49.73 -14.56
CA ILE A 810 28.05 49.02 -14.79
C ILE A 810 28.43 49.14 -16.26
N HIS A 811 28.81 50.33 -16.67
CA HIS A 811 29.59 50.55 -17.93
C HIS A 811 30.92 49.75 -17.96
N TYR A 812 31.34 49.22 -16.81
CA TYR A 812 32.50 48.35 -16.63
C TYR A 812 32.17 46.86 -16.65
N CYS A 813 30.92 46.48 -16.52
CA CYS A 813 30.50 45.10 -16.64
C CYS A 813 30.50 44.68 -18.11
N LYS A 814 31.65 44.26 -18.61
CA LYS A 814 31.77 43.69 -19.95
C LYS A 814 31.01 42.38 -20.00
N ARG A 815 29.72 42.44 -20.27
CA ARG A 815 28.81 41.45 -20.90
C ARG A 815 28.64 40.05 -20.33
N THR A 816 29.52 39.48 -19.57
CA THR A 816 29.43 38.11 -19.04
C THR A 816 29.64 38.14 -17.55
N CYS A 817 28.69 38.77 -16.88
CA CYS A 817 28.64 38.62 -15.45
C CYS A 817 28.31 37.18 -15.17
N ASP A 818 29.27 36.37 -14.76
CA ASP A 818 29.07 35.06 -14.24
C ASP A 818 28.22 35.18 -12.97
N TYR A 819 27.22 34.32 -12.89
CA TYR A 819 26.28 34.23 -11.80
C TYR A 819 26.95 34.09 -10.41
N SER A 820 28.01 33.28 -10.32
CA SER A 820 28.81 33.11 -9.10
C SER A 820 29.48 34.39 -8.63
N GLN A 821 30.01 35.23 -9.56
CA GLN A 821 30.66 36.50 -9.22
C GLN A 821 29.70 37.55 -8.66
N ARG A 822 28.45 37.57 -9.13
CA ARG A 822 27.45 38.54 -8.62
C ARG A 822 27.03 38.22 -7.19
N ILE A 823 26.80 36.93 -6.88
CA ILE A 823 26.50 36.50 -5.53
C ILE A 823 27.64 36.83 -4.62
N LEU A 824 28.87 36.50 -5.03
CA LEU A 824 30.06 36.79 -4.28
C LEU A 824 30.20 38.31 -4.00
N ALA A 825 30.00 39.15 -5.00
CA ALA A 825 30.02 40.61 -4.85
C ALA A 825 29.00 41.14 -3.83
N ARG A 826 27.80 40.58 -3.88
CA ARG A 826 26.71 40.90 -2.92
C ARG A 826 27.05 40.46 -1.52
N GLU A 827 27.56 39.24 -1.35
CA GLU A 827 27.99 38.68 -0.07
C GLU A 827 29.14 39.47 0.56
N ILE A 828 30.14 39.81 -0.25
CA ILE A 828 31.23 40.67 0.18
C ILE A 828 30.72 42.05 0.65
N ALA A 829 29.85 42.67 -0.15
CA ALA A 829 29.26 43.97 0.20
C ALA A 829 28.43 43.91 1.51
N ARG A 830 27.82 42.76 1.80
CA ARG A 830 27.06 42.53 3.05
C ARG A 830 27.96 42.39 4.28
N ARG A 831 29.13 41.75 4.17
CA ARG A 831 30.10 41.58 5.26
C ARG A 831 30.67 42.89 5.72
N ILE A 832 30.82 43.89 4.83
CA ILE A 832 31.43 45.18 5.14
C ILE A 832 30.52 45.98 6.09
N TYR A 833 31.06 46.38 7.24
CA TYR A 833 30.34 47.10 8.26
C TYR A 833 30.22 48.59 7.96
N VAL A 834 28.99 49.11 7.77
CA VAL A 834 28.73 50.47 7.25
C VAL A 834 28.46 51.49 8.37
N LYS A 835 28.57 51.12 9.66
CA LYS A 835 28.17 51.93 10.82
C LYS A 835 28.88 53.26 10.98
N ASN A 836 30.03 53.46 10.38
CA ASN A 836 30.90 54.63 10.57
C ASN A 836 30.72 55.76 9.55
N PHE A 837 29.72 55.67 8.67
CA PHE A 837 29.41 56.72 7.71
C PHE A 837 28.39 57.72 8.31
N LYS A 838 28.81 58.91 8.66
CA LYS A 838 27.93 59.95 9.17
C LYS A 838 27.09 60.57 8.01
N PRO A 839 25.80 60.86 8.26
CA PRO A 839 24.86 61.23 7.22
C PRO A 839 24.90 62.66 6.66
N ASP A 840 25.65 63.56 7.22
CA ASP A 840 25.42 65.01 7.06
C ASP A 840 26.34 65.74 6.11
N SER A 841 27.01 65.12 5.18
CA SER A 841 27.85 65.94 4.26
C SER A 841 27.38 65.88 2.81
N THR A 842 27.16 67.03 2.26
CA THR A 842 26.86 67.32 0.85
C THR A 842 28.12 67.52 -0.05
N ASP A 843 29.29 67.26 0.53
CA ASP A 843 30.56 67.62 -0.08
C ASP A 843 31.16 66.52 -0.95
N PHE A 844 31.60 66.87 -2.17
CA PHE A 844 32.23 66.01 -3.16
C PHE A 844 33.56 65.36 -2.67
N GLU A 845 34.33 66.08 -1.88
CA GLU A 845 35.60 65.61 -1.29
C GLU A 845 35.34 64.48 -0.25
N LEU A 846 34.22 64.57 0.44
CA LEU A 846 33.82 63.52 1.37
C LEU A 846 33.39 62.24 0.64
N VAL A 847 32.69 62.35 -0.49
CA VAL A 847 32.35 61.22 -1.35
C VAL A 847 33.64 60.53 -1.81
N LYS A 848 34.65 61.31 -2.20
CA LYS A 848 35.95 60.76 -2.62
C LYS A 848 36.66 60.03 -1.47
N LYS A 849 36.63 60.58 -0.27
CA LYS A 849 37.15 59.91 0.95
C LYS A 849 36.37 58.67 1.31
N VAL A 850 35.04 58.67 1.14
CA VAL A 850 34.18 57.51 1.35
C VAL A 850 34.54 56.39 0.37
N PHE A 851 34.72 56.69 -0.92
CA PHE A 851 35.11 55.71 -1.95
C PHE A 851 36.50 55.15 -1.74
N SER A 852 37.49 56.00 -1.39
CA SER A 852 38.83 55.51 -1.05
C SER A 852 38.81 54.60 0.16
N ARG A 853 38.01 54.92 1.17
CA ARG A 853 37.81 54.08 2.37
C ARG A 853 37.05 52.79 2.06
N ILE A 854 36.05 52.82 1.18
CA ILE A 854 35.34 51.66 0.65
C ILE A 854 36.31 50.70 -0.04
N SER A 855 37.19 51.20 -0.90
CA SER A 855 38.17 50.37 -1.58
C SER A 855 39.15 49.70 -0.63
N LEU A 856 39.51 50.37 0.48
CA LEU A 856 40.34 49.80 1.54
C LEU A 856 39.59 48.74 2.32
N LEU A 857 38.33 48.99 2.69
CA LEU A 857 37.47 48.03 3.42
C LEU A 857 37.25 46.77 2.58
N ILE A 858 36.98 46.91 1.29
CA ILE A 858 36.84 45.78 0.39
C ILE A 858 38.13 44.97 0.32
N LYS A 859 39.29 45.67 0.20
CA LYS A 859 40.59 45.01 0.13
C LYS A 859 40.92 44.25 1.43
N ASN A 860 40.51 44.75 2.60
CA ASN A 860 40.76 44.12 3.88
C ASN A 860 39.87 42.87 4.13
N GLU A 861 38.67 42.84 3.51
CA GLU A 861 37.73 41.75 3.65
C GLU A 861 38.03 40.58 2.70
N ILE A 862 38.81 40.80 1.61
CA ILE A 862 39.04 39.84 0.54
C ILE A 862 40.50 39.37 0.53
N ASN A 863 41.00 38.89 1.65
CA ASN A 863 42.40 38.52 1.77
C ASN A 863 42.89 37.31 0.95
N ASP A 864 41.99 36.45 0.41
CA ASP A 864 42.40 35.15 -0.17
C ASP A 864 41.73 34.74 -1.50
N GLU A 865 40.94 35.60 -2.17
CA GLU A 865 40.28 35.23 -3.43
C GLU A 865 40.81 36.00 -4.65
N PRO A 866 40.85 35.42 -5.86
CA PRO A 866 41.27 36.10 -7.09
C PRO A 866 40.35 37.28 -7.39
N PHE A 867 40.85 38.46 -7.20
CA PHE A 867 40.11 39.72 -7.27
C PHE A 867 40.18 40.32 -8.65
N THR A 868 39.07 40.29 -9.37
CA THR A 868 38.99 40.97 -10.69
C THR A 868 38.46 42.40 -10.57
N PRO A 869 38.82 43.31 -11.46
CA PRO A 869 38.31 44.70 -11.51
C PRO A 869 36.77 44.73 -11.62
N GLU A 870 36.19 43.74 -12.30
CA GLU A 870 34.74 43.60 -12.47
C GLU A 870 34.06 43.26 -11.15
N LEU A 871 34.63 42.33 -10.38
CA LEU A 871 34.13 41.97 -9.06
C LEU A 871 34.21 43.18 -8.12
N LEU A 872 35.30 43.91 -8.12
CA LEU A 872 35.47 45.14 -7.32
C LEU A 872 34.39 46.18 -7.64
N SER A 873 34.14 46.44 -8.93
CA SER A 873 33.10 47.38 -9.35
C SER A 873 31.71 46.94 -8.91
N CYS A 874 31.44 45.64 -8.99
CA CYS A 874 30.17 45.08 -8.54
C CYS A 874 30.01 45.23 -7.01
N VAL A 875 31.02 44.89 -6.20
CA VAL A 875 31.01 45.09 -4.75
C VAL A 875 30.81 46.56 -4.37
N LYS A 876 31.49 47.48 -5.03
CA LYS A 876 31.34 48.95 -4.83
C LYS A 876 29.91 49.40 -5.04
N VAL A 877 29.25 48.93 -6.09
CA VAL A 877 27.86 49.29 -6.40
C VAL A 877 26.91 48.77 -5.32
N HIS A 878 27.05 47.50 -4.90
CA HIS A 878 26.24 46.94 -3.81
C HIS A 878 26.46 47.64 -2.48
N LEU A 879 27.72 47.96 -2.16
CA LEU A 879 28.06 48.67 -0.95
C LEU A 879 27.53 50.10 -0.95
N TRP A 880 27.65 50.81 -2.09
CA TRP A 880 27.09 52.12 -2.25
C TRP A 880 25.55 52.15 -2.05
N ARG A 881 24.85 51.27 -2.65
CA ARG A 881 23.41 51.15 -2.42
C ARG A 881 23.06 50.93 -0.93
N ARG A 882 23.77 50.06 -0.24
CA ARG A 882 23.60 49.90 1.21
C ARG A 882 23.88 51.18 1.96
N ILE A 883 24.94 51.91 1.67
CA ILE A 883 25.26 53.22 2.28
C ILE A 883 24.16 54.21 2.02
N LYS A 884 23.77 54.37 0.75
CA LYS A 884 22.70 55.32 0.36
C LYS A 884 21.44 55.10 1.14
N TYR A 885 21.09 53.89 1.27
CA TYR A 885 19.85 53.51 1.96
C TYR A 885 19.97 53.48 3.51
N SER A 886 21.11 53.21 4.08
CA SER A 886 21.29 53.15 5.52
C SER A 886 21.58 54.47 6.20
N THR A 887 22.04 55.45 5.48
CA THR A 887 22.61 56.68 6.03
C THR A 887 21.85 57.95 5.65
N LYS A 888 20.74 57.92 4.92
CA LYS A 888 20.00 59.10 4.40
C LYS A 888 20.88 60.19 3.72
N ILE A 889 21.99 59.78 3.09
CA ILE A 889 22.86 60.70 2.40
C ILE A 889 22.14 61.26 1.18
N LYS A 890 21.91 62.58 1.16
CA LYS A 890 21.38 63.33 0.02
C LYS A 890 22.50 63.72 -0.94
N ILE A 891 23.04 62.81 -1.69
CA ILE A 891 24.05 63.13 -2.65
C ILE A 891 23.49 62.94 -4.08
N ASN A 892 23.89 63.82 -4.99
CA ASN A 892 23.50 63.72 -6.41
C ASN A 892 24.03 62.41 -7.03
N GLU A 893 23.10 61.53 -7.43
CA GLU A 893 23.41 60.22 -7.97
C GLU A 893 24.37 60.27 -9.17
N LYS A 894 24.25 61.29 -10.04
CA LYS A 894 25.11 61.45 -11.20
C LYS A 894 26.61 61.70 -10.84
N LEU A 895 26.88 62.35 -9.73
CA LEU A 895 28.25 62.61 -9.24
C LEU A 895 28.92 61.34 -8.75
N ILE A 896 28.12 60.46 -8.12
CA ILE A 896 28.60 59.18 -7.62
C ILE A 896 28.82 58.19 -8.75
N GLU A 897 27.90 58.13 -9.71
CA GLU A 897 28.06 57.34 -10.89
C GLU A 897 29.35 57.72 -11.68
N ASN A 898 29.64 59.02 -11.79
CA ASN A 898 30.86 59.46 -12.41
C ASN A 898 32.13 59.12 -11.62
N SER A 899 32.04 59.04 -10.28
CA SER A 899 33.18 58.68 -9.42
C SER A 899 33.41 57.17 -9.37
N LEU A 900 32.34 56.37 -9.58
CA LEU A 900 32.46 54.92 -9.75
C LEU A 900 32.98 54.52 -11.12
N ARG A 901 32.88 55.45 -12.12
CA ARG A 901 33.40 55.29 -13.48
C ARG A 901 34.92 55.51 -13.59
N LYS A 902 35.52 56.19 -12.63
CA LYS A 902 36.99 56.37 -12.50
C LYS A 902 37.53 55.36 -11.47
#